data_aba6796315704dfeafca6efe61847e01
#
_entry.id   aba6796315704dfeafca6efe61847e01
#
_cell.length_a   1.000
_cell.length_b   1.000
_cell.length_c   1.000
_cell.angle_alpha   90.00
_cell.angle_beta   90.00
_cell.angle_gamma   90.00
#
_symmetry.space_group_name_H-M   'P 1'
#
loop_
_entity.id
_entity.type
_entity.pdbx_description
1 polymer ?
#
loop_
_entity_poly.entity_id
_entity_poly.type
_entity_poly.pdbx_seq_one_letter_code
_entity_poly.pdbx_strand_id
1 'polypeptide(L)'
;GFAGRLVRWFGVGGLLGGLPAVLLCGAGAMLVSPGLAAAAFLRGGDLGLKHSLERTGREMLFVPVPPELRKRSKLFIDLFVDRWFRGLAGLLLLGLTAGLGVPVRWLSLVVLALAAAWLLLVARSRAAYADAFRDALARREIDPAAVTRQIDDPQARRSLLDALAHGGERAVLYALRLAPALKDADAAGAVRPLLDRPQPGVRAAAYTALAELGDAGMTERARTALAERDPDVRRAACRYLTTVLPTSERRELFRALLRDAPLQARGEAALWIARRGEGADLDLLEEGTLDALAAAPDPGARRAAAVVLGRRADEGGSVLARLLDDPAPEVAGAALEALARRDPDQAPAAVLAALEDRRLRASARRALERRGAPAVAPLQAFASGIGGGVLARLQAVRALAAMPQREALEALAALLEAPSPAVRDAALAALVRARLDGRAVRLPPDRLDDLHKRCLAQYYGLFQARHRLGRRAWRGRGGALLLRTLDEQTARVRANAFRLLALRFAPRGVLDAWAALDGTQRHLRAGAAEYLDATLTEPCRSRQRPLYQDLPDVEVWEEARRCCGVALRNDADALTHLLRLDDAWVRACAAFAARGEPELAALARQVADDPAPLVREAAAERNDDVLTVVEKVILLQDVDVFAEVPGEQLAVLASIAEEERHLAGDVLYREGETADALYLVLDGRVTMTQNGRAITEAGPGEAFGTWALFDEEPRLATAAAAADVTVLRVDRDDFTDILADHVEVAQGVLRTVARRLRGLAARAS
;
A
#
# COMPACT_ATOMS: atom_id res chain seq x y z
N GLY A 1 -30.53 -13.26 13.08
CA GLY A 1 -31.77 -12.67 13.55
C GLY A 1 -32.90 -12.81 12.55
N PHE A 2 -34.07 -12.24 12.82
CA PHE A 2 -35.29 -12.37 12.02
C PHE A 2 -35.10 -11.94 10.54
N ALA A 3 -34.37 -10.85 10.31
CA ALA A 3 -34.05 -10.34 8.96
C ALA A 3 -33.25 -11.37 8.14
N GLY A 4 -32.31 -12.09 8.73
CA GLY A 4 -31.52 -13.10 8.00
C GLY A 4 -32.33 -14.32 7.56
N ARG A 5 -33.40 -14.69 8.32
CA ARG A 5 -34.33 -15.76 7.89
C ARG A 5 -35.20 -15.32 6.72
N LEU A 6 -35.64 -14.05 6.71
CA LEU A 6 -36.43 -13.47 5.63
C LEU A 6 -35.60 -13.32 4.33
N VAL A 7 -34.32 -12.96 4.44
CA VAL A 7 -33.40 -12.92 3.29
C VAL A 7 -33.27 -14.30 2.65
N ARG A 8 -33.13 -15.37 3.46
CA ARG A 8 -33.04 -16.75 2.94
C ARG A 8 -34.28 -17.21 2.22
N TRP A 9 -35.47 -16.78 2.64
CA TRP A 9 -36.73 -17.22 2.03
C TRP A 9 -37.14 -16.38 0.83
N PHE A 10 -36.97 -15.06 0.90
CA PHE A 10 -37.55 -14.12 -0.07
C PHE A 10 -36.50 -13.29 -0.83
N GLY A 11 -35.20 -13.39 -0.48
CA GLY A 11 -34.13 -12.60 -1.05
C GLY A 11 -34.18 -11.12 -0.69
N VAL A 12 -33.25 -10.34 -1.22
CA VAL A 12 -33.18 -8.87 -1.02
C VAL A 12 -34.47 -8.19 -1.54
N GLY A 13 -35.00 -8.68 -2.67
CA GLY A 13 -36.25 -8.15 -3.23
C GLY A 13 -37.47 -8.39 -2.35
N GLY A 14 -37.51 -9.49 -1.59
CA GLY A 14 -38.60 -9.74 -0.64
C GLY A 14 -38.55 -8.80 0.57
N LEU A 15 -37.35 -8.49 1.07
CA LEU A 15 -37.19 -7.50 2.12
C LEU A 15 -37.69 -6.10 1.70
N LEU A 16 -37.33 -5.66 0.49
CA LEU A 16 -37.74 -4.36 -0.05
C LEU A 16 -39.22 -4.31 -0.42
N GLY A 17 -39.81 -5.44 -0.79
CA GLY A 17 -41.24 -5.58 -1.13
C GLY A 17 -42.15 -5.64 0.10
N GLY A 18 -41.62 -5.94 1.30
CA GLY A 18 -42.42 -6.14 2.50
C GLY A 18 -43.18 -4.89 2.93
N LEU A 19 -42.51 -3.73 3.00
CA LEU A 19 -43.15 -2.47 3.39
C LEU A 19 -44.22 -2.02 2.39
N PRO A 20 -43.97 -1.90 1.06
CA PRO A 20 -45.01 -1.53 0.12
C PRO A 20 -46.18 -2.52 0.06
N ALA A 21 -45.98 -3.83 0.30
CA ALA A 21 -47.04 -4.80 0.40
C ALA A 21 -47.96 -4.53 1.61
N VAL A 22 -47.38 -4.25 2.78
CA VAL A 22 -48.15 -3.90 3.99
C VAL A 22 -48.90 -2.58 3.80
N LEU A 23 -48.28 -1.58 3.16
CA LEU A 23 -48.94 -0.33 2.84
C LEU A 23 -50.10 -0.51 1.85
N LEU A 24 -49.94 -1.40 0.87
CA LEU A 24 -50.99 -1.74 -0.11
C LEU A 24 -52.19 -2.43 0.57
N CYS A 25 -51.95 -3.42 1.44
CA CYS A 25 -52.99 -4.06 2.21
C CYS A 25 -53.70 -3.10 3.17
N GLY A 26 -52.93 -2.27 3.89
CA GLY A 26 -53.48 -1.32 4.84
C GLY A 26 -54.28 -0.20 4.19
N ALA A 27 -53.80 0.33 3.04
CA ALA A 27 -54.53 1.32 2.27
C ALA A 27 -55.81 0.73 1.64
N GLY A 28 -55.78 -0.53 1.19
CA GLY A 28 -56.97 -1.25 0.75
C GLY A 28 -58.02 -1.43 1.87
N ALA A 29 -57.55 -1.82 3.05
CA ALA A 29 -58.43 -1.93 4.21
C ALA A 29 -59.06 -0.59 4.61
N MET A 30 -58.27 0.50 4.55
CA MET A 30 -58.73 1.87 4.82
C MET A 30 -59.77 2.37 3.79
N LEU A 31 -59.69 1.91 2.53
CA LEU A 31 -60.64 2.26 1.50
C LEU A 31 -61.99 1.57 1.71
N VAL A 32 -61.96 0.28 2.16
CA VAL A 32 -63.18 -0.56 2.38
C VAL A 32 -63.84 -0.25 3.71
N SER A 33 -63.05 -0.13 4.78
CA SER A 33 -63.52 0.09 6.15
C SER A 33 -62.63 1.09 6.89
N PRO A 34 -62.90 2.42 6.71
CA PRO A 34 -62.10 3.45 7.37
C PRO A 34 -62.37 3.45 8.89
N GLY A 35 -61.41 2.90 9.61
CA GLY A 35 -61.50 2.76 11.10
C GLY A 35 -60.13 2.78 11.74
N LEU A 36 -60.13 2.88 13.08
CA LEU A 36 -58.94 2.96 13.93
C LEU A 36 -58.02 1.75 13.72
N ALA A 37 -58.61 0.55 13.52
CA ALA A 37 -57.85 -0.69 13.32
C ALA A 37 -57.03 -0.67 12.02
N ALA A 38 -57.61 -0.20 10.89
CA ALA A 38 -56.91 -0.07 9.60
C ALA A 38 -55.81 1.02 9.70
N ALA A 39 -56.10 2.12 10.35
CA ALA A 39 -55.10 3.18 10.58
C ALA A 39 -53.94 2.70 11.47
N ALA A 40 -54.22 1.97 12.53
CA ALA A 40 -53.22 1.40 13.42
C ALA A 40 -52.35 0.34 12.71
N PHE A 41 -52.94 -0.49 11.86
CA PHE A 41 -52.20 -1.47 11.03
C PHE A 41 -51.25 -0.74 10.06
N LEU A 42 -51.72 0.29 9.33
CA LEU A 42 -50.91 1.10 8.44
C LEU A 42 -49.73 1.76 9.16
N ARG A 43 -49.98 2.39 10.30
CA ARG A 43 -48.99 3.11 11.10
C ARG A 43 -48.01 2.16 11.77
N GLY A 44 -48.48 1.03 12.29
CA GLY A 44 -47.65 -0.01 12.91
C GLY A 44 -46.74 -0.68 11.88
N GLY A 45 -47.25 -0.95 10.69
CA GLY A 45 -46.48 -1.50 9.57
C GLY A 45 -45.39 -0.54 9.08
N ASP A 46 -45.70 0.75 8.91
CA ASP A 46 -44.73 1.78 8.53
C ASP A 46 -43.61 1.89 9.58
N LEU A 47 -43.95 2.05 10.84
CA LEU A 47 -42.96 2.21 11.91
C LEU A 47 -42.11 0.95 12.13
N GLY A 48 -42.72 -0.24 12.10
CA GLY A 48 -42.01 -1.51 12.38
C GLY A 48 -41.09 -1.95 11.25
N LEU A 49 -41.52 -1.80 10.00
CA LEU A 49 -40.80 -2.33 8.84
C LEU A 49 -39.77 -1.35 8.29
N LYS A 50 -40.05 -0.04 8.35
CA LYS A 50 -39.19 1.01 7.79
C LYS A 50 -37.79 1.03 8.40
N HIS A 51 -37.70 0.94 9.71
CA HIS A 51 -36.40 1.03 10.41
C HIS A 51 -35.63 -0.30 10.50
N SER A 52 -36.29 -1.45 10.26
CA SER A 52 -35.67 -2.77 10.34
C SER A 52 -35.40 -3.41 8.96
N LEU A 53 -36.44 -3.71 8.21
CA LEU A 53 -36.33 -4.48 6.98
C LEU A 53 -35.92 -3.63 5.78
N GLU A 54 -36.53 -2.46 5.60
CA GLU A 54 -36.24 -1.58 4.47
C GLU A 54 -34.78 -1.08 4.52
N ARG A 55 -34.31 -0.64 5.68
CA ARG A 55 -32.93 -0.18 5.84
C ARG A 55 -31.92 -1.28 5.52
N THR A 56 -32.16 -2.50 5.99
CA THR A 56 -31.28 -3.65 5.71
C THR A 56 -31.31 -4.00 4.22
N GLY A 57 -32.49 -4.05 3.59
CA GLY A 57 -32.61 -4.30 2.16
C GLY A 57 -31.93 -3.24 1.29
N ARG A 58 -32.05 -1.96 1.66
CA ARG A 58 -31.39 -0.85 0.95
C ARG A 58 -29.87 -0.94 1.07
N GLU A 59 -29.32 -1.24 2.23
CA GLU A 59 -27.87 -1.44 2.41
C GLU A 59 -27.33 -2.58 1.54
N MET A 60 -28.12 -3.66 1.38
CA MET A 60 -27.74 -4.79 0.54
C MET A 60 -27.70 -4.48 -0.95
N LEU A 61 -28.56 -3.58 -1.44
CA LEU A 61 -28.53 -3.14 -2.85
C LEU A 61 -27.22 -2.44 -3.25
N PHE A 62 -26.53 -1.81 -2.29
CA PHE A 62 -25.29 -1.08 -2.56
C PHE A 62 -24.03 -1.96 -2.57
N VAL A 63 -24.13 -3.26 -2.29
CA VAL A 63 -22.94 -4.15 -2.21
C VAL A 63 -22.24 -4.32 -3.57
N PRO A 64 -22.93 -4.54 -4.70
CA PRO A 64 -22.26 -4.64 -5.99
C PRO A 64 -21.79 -3.29 -6.55
N VAL A 65 -22.06 -2.17 -5.85
CA VAL A 65 -21.68 -0.83 -6.29
C VAL A 65 -20.28 -0.47 -5.79
N PRO A 66 -19.36 0.01 -6.65
CA PRO A 66 -18.03 0.45 -6.27
C PRO A 66 -18.04 1.47 -5.12
N PRO A 67 -17.05 1.46 -4.19
CA PRO A 67 -17.05 2.27 -2.97
C PRO A 67 -17.21 3.78 -3.22
N GLU A 68 -16.61 4.30 -4.29
CA GLU A 68 -16.67 5.71 -4.66
C GLU A 68 -18.07 6.14 -5.12
N LEU A 69 -18.68 5.33 -5.98
CA LEU A 69 -20.05 5.56 -6.46
C LEU A 69 -21.06 5.38 -5.32
N ARG A 70 -20.84 4.41 -4.43
CA ARG A 70 -21.67 4.15 -3.25
C ARG A 70 -21.75 5.39 -2.34
N LYS A 71 -20.60 6.01 -2.02
CA LYS A 71 -20.54 7.20 -1.16
C LYS A 71 -21.32 8.37 -1.79
N ARG A 72 -21.09 8.64 -3.06
CA ARG A 72 -21.75 9.76 -3.79
C ARG A 72 -23.26 9.53 -3.94
N SER A 73 -23.65 8.32 -4.35
CA SER A 73 -25.07 7.98 -4.55
C SER A 73 -25.84 7.97 -3.23
N LYS A 74 -25.26 7.43 -2.15
CA LYS A 74 -25.89 7.42 -0.83
C LYS A 74 -26.10 8.82 -0.29
N LEU A 75 -25.10 9.69 -0.41
CA LEU A 75 -25.18 11.07 0.01
C LEU A 75 -26.27 11.84 -0.78
N PHE A 76 -26.34 11.64 -2.10
CA PHE A 76 -27.35 12.26 -2.95
C PHE A 76 -28.77 11.79 -2.59
N ILE A 77 -28.96 10.48 -2.39
CA ILE A 77 -30.28 9.92 -2.04
C ILE A 77 -30.73 10.42 -0.68
N ASP A 78 -29.87 10.37 0.35
CA ASP A 78 -30.23 10.73 1.71
C ASP A 78 -30.45 12.25 1.91
N LEU A 79 -29.69 13.10 1.21
CA LEU A 79 -29.79 14.55 1.35
C LEU A 79 -30.82 15.21 0.41
N PHE A 80 -30.86 14.77 -0.86
CA PHE A 80 -31.72 15.41 -1.87
C PHE A 80 -33.03 14.66 -2.06
N VAL A 81 -32.95 13.37 -2.43
CA VAL A 81 -34.16 12.64 -2.83
C VAL A 81 -35.15 12.55 -1.67
N ASP A 82 -34.70 12.16 -0.47
CA ASP A 82 -35.58 11.98 0.69
C ASP A 82 -36.25 13.31 1.13
N ARG A 83 -35.50 14.42 1.11
CA ARG A 83 -36.05 15.74 1.51
C ARG A 83 -37.01 16.31 0.46
N TRP A 84 -36.65 16.24 -0.83
CA TRP A 84 -37.48 16.77 -1.90
C TRP A 84 -38.80 16.01 -2.01
N PHE A 85 -38.77 14.68 -1.94
CA PHE A 85 -39.99 13.87 -2.02
C PHE A 85 -40.89 14.02 -0.80
N ARG A 86 -40.34 14.25 0.40
CA ARG A 86 -41.18 14.62 1.58
C ARG A 86 -41.88 15.96 1.38
N GLY A 87 -41.19 16.96 0.87
CA GLY A 87 -41.80 18.25 0.54
C GLY A 87 -42.89 18.14 -0.51
N LEU A 88 -42.63 17.39 -1.62
CA LEU A 88 -43.57 17.13 -2.67
C LEU A 88 -44.81 16.37 -2.18
N ALA A 89 -44.64 15.37 -1.33
CA ALA A 89 -45.75 14.62 -0.72
C ALA A 89 -46.63 15.54 0.16
N GLY A 90 -46.01 16.45 0.92
CA GLY A 90 -46.73 17.45 1.72
C GLY A 90 -47.56 18.40 0.85
N LEU A 91 -46.99 18.90 -0.25
CA LEU A 91 -47.68 19.75 -1.22
C LEU A 91 -48.83 19.00 -1.93
N LEU A 92 -48.60 17.75 -2.33
CA LEU A 92 -49.63 16.89 -2.94
C LEU A 92 -50.78 16.68 -1.97
N LEU A 93 -50.50 16.35 -0.71
CA LEU A 93 -51.51 16.17 0.32
C LEU A 93 -52.31 17.44 0.57
N LEU A 94 -51.64 18.61 0.68
CA LEU A 94 -52.28 19.88 0.85
C LEU A 94 -53.19 20.23 -0.36
N GLY A 95 -52.68 20.00 -1.58
CA GLY A 95 -53.46 20.24 -2.80
C GLY A 95 -54.72 19.37 -2.91
N LEU A 96 -54.60 18.08 -2.54
CA LEU A 96 -55.73 17.15 -2.57
C LEU A 96 -56.79 17.46 -1.48
N THR A 97 -56.32 17.80 -0.25
CA THR A 97 -57.23 18.02 0.88
C THR A 97 -57.78 19.44 0.94
N ALA A 98 -56.91 20.46 0.89
CA ALA A 98 -57.34 21.89 1.00
C ALA A 98 -57.71 22.48 -0.35
N GLY A 99 -57.10 22.07 -1.48
CA GLY A 99 -57.39 22.60 -2.82
C GLY A 99 -58.61 21.95 -3.48
N LEU A 100 -58.65 20.60 -3.49
CA LEU A 100 -59.69 19.83 -4.17
C LEU A 100 -60.76 19.27 -3.22
N GLY A 101 -60.64 19.41 -1.90
CA GLY A 101 -61.61 18.94 -0.94
C GLY A 101 -61.81 17.42 -0.92
N VAL A 102 -60.79 16.63 -1.33
CA VAL A 102 -60.89 15.17 -1.45
C VAL A 102 -61.06 14.55 -0.07
N PRO A 103 -62.13 13.75 0.23
CA PRO A 103 -62.30 13.04 1.47
C PRO A 103 -61.13 12.10 1.77
N VAL A 104 -60.73 11.99 3.06
CA VAL A 104 -59.57 11.20 3.51
C VAL A 104 -59.55 9.74 2.99
N ARG A 105 -60.75 9.13 2.86
CA ARG A 105 -60.86 7.77 2.33
C ARG A 105 -60.32 7.61 0.92
N TRP A 106 -60.45 8.61 0.05
CA TRP A 106 -60.00 8.57 -1.35
C TRP A 106 -58.49 8.82 -1.47
N LEU A 107 -57.84 9.39 -0.44
CA LEU A 107 -56.40 9.46 -0.39
C LEU A 107 -55.74 8.07 -0.34
N SER A 108 -56.48 7.07 0.13
CA SER A 108 -56.03 5.66 0.09
C SER A 108 -55.79 5.15 -1.31
N LEU A 109 -56.50 5.68 -2.35
CA LEU A 109 -56.23 5.34 -3.76
C LEU A 109 -54.85 5.84 -4.21
N VAL A 110 -54.45 7.02 -3.75
CA VAL A 110 -53.10 7.57 -4.06
C VAL A 110 -52.04 6.72 -3.42
N VAL A 111 -52.25 6.30 -2.16
CA VAL A 111 -51.32 5.40 -1.45
C VAL A 111 -51.25 4.05 -2.14
N LEU A 112 -52.39 3.48 -2.59
CA LEU A 112 -52.46 2.22 -3.34
C LEU A 112 -51.67 2.33 -4.66
N ALA A 113 -51.87 3.39 -5.43
CA ALA A 113 -51.16 3.61 -6.69
C ALA A 113 -49.65 3.74 -6.48
N LEU A 114 -49.21 4.52 -5.48
CA LEU A 114 -47.81 4.68 -5.13
C LEU A 114 -47.18 3.38 -4.60
N ALA A 115 -47.87 2.62 -3.77
CA ALA A 115 -47.41 1.34 -3.25
C ALA A 115 -47.30 0.28 -4.36
N ALA A 116 -48.26 0.25 -5.30
CA ALA A 116 -48.20 -0.62 -6.48
C ALA A 116 -47.03 -0.24 -7.40
N ALA A 117 -46.83 1.06 -7.68
CA ALA A 117 -45.69 1.53 -8.45
C ALA A 117 -44.36 1.17 -7.76
N TRP A 118 -44.29 1.28 -6.42
CA TRP A 118 -43.11 0.87 -5.67
C TRP A 118 -42.85 -0.64 -5.79
N LEU A 119 -43.84 -1.49 -5.69
CA LEU A 119 -43.71 -2.95 -5.90
C LEU A 119 -43.21 -3.27 -7.31
N LEU A 120 -43.67 -2.57 -8.34
CA LEU A 120 -43.19 -2.72 -9.71
C LEU A 120 -41.71 -2.32 -9.83
N LEU A 121 -41.30 -1.22 -9.21
CA LEU A 121 -39.90 -0.80 -9.16
C LEU A 121 -39.01 -1.82 -8.43
N VAL A 122 -39.48 -2.39 -7.31
CA VAL A 122 -38.77 -3.45 -6.60
C VAL A 122 -38.63 -4.71 -7.46
N ALA A 123 -39.67 -5.07 -8.23
CA ALA A 123 -39.62 -6.21 -9.15
C ALA A 123 -38.57 -5.98 -10.27
N ARG A 124 -38.53 -4.77 -10.85
CA ARG A 124 -37.51 -4.42 -11.86
C ARG A 124 -36.10 -4.35 -11.29
N SER A 125 -35.94 -3.84 -10.06
CA SER A 125 -34.62 -3.73 -9.41
C SER A 125 -33.96 -5.10 -9.15
N ARG A 126 -34.72 -6.17 -9.05
CA ARG A 126 -34.20 -7.55 -8.89
C ARG A 126 -33.32 -7.99 -10.07
N ALA A 127 -33.78 -7.76 -11.31
CA ALA A 127 -33.02 -8.10 -12.52
C ALA A 127 -31.73 -7.26 -12.60
N ALA A 128 -31.87 -5.94 -12.42
CA ALA A 128 -30.74 -5.02 -12.45
C ALA A 128 -29.69 -5.34 -11.36
N TYR A 129 -30.13 -5.77 -10.16
CA TYR A 129 -29.22 -6.19 -9.09
C TYR A 129 -28.44 -7.46 -9.45
N ALA A 130 -29.11 -8.47 -10.06
CA ALA A 130 -28.46 -9.70 -10.49
C ALA A 130 -27.40 -9.42 -11.59
N ASP A 131 -27.70 -8.54 -12.53
CA ASP A 131 -26.75 -8.13 -13.58
C ASP A 131 -25.58 -7.34 -13.01
N ALA A 132 -25.85 -6.34 -12.15
CA ALA A 132 -24.81 -5.59 -11.46
C ALA A 132 -23.90 -6.48 -10.59
N PHE A 133 -24.46 -7.53 -9.96
CA PHE A 133 -23.69 -8.49 -9.17
C PHE A 133 -22.78 -9.36 -10.05
N ARG A 134 -23.29 -9.83 -11.22
CA ARG A 134 -22.45 -10.56 -12.21
C ARG A 134 -21.32 -9.69 -12.74
N ASP A 135 -21.61 -8.44 -13.07
CA ASP A 135 -20.61 -7.48 -13.55
C ASP A 135 -19.55 -7.18 -12.49
N ALA A 136 -19.96 -7.01 -11.23
CA ALA A 136 -19.04 -6.78 -10.12
C ALA A 136 -18.18 -8.03 -9.81
N LEU A 137 -18.73 -9.25 -9.96
CA LEU A 137 -17.96 -10.49 -9.93
C LEU A 137 -16.90 -10.53 -11.03
N ALA A 138 -17.25 -10.11 -12.26
CA ALA A 138 -16.33 -10.09 -13.39
C ALA A 138 -15.20 -9.05 -13.20
N ARG A 139 -15.49 -7.91 -12.54
CA ARG A 139 -14.52 -6.83 -12.28
C ARG A 139 -13.71 -6.99 -10.99
N ARG A 140 -13.99 -8.01 -10.14
CA ARG A 140 -13.34 -8.25 -8.84
C ARG A 140 -13.52 -7.10 -7.82
N GLU A 141 -14.58 -6.35 -7.91
CA GLU A 141 -14.84 -5.17 -7.08
C GLU A 141 -15.60 -5.47 -5.77
N ILE A 142 -15.95 -6.74 -5.52
CA ILE A 142 -16.72 -7.13 -4.35
C ILE A 142 -15.79 -7.51 -3.19
N ASP A 143 -16.00 -6.89 -2.02
CA ASP A 143 -15.31 -7.28 -0.79
C ASP A 143 -15.76 -8.68 -0.35
N PRO A 144 -14.87 -9.69 -0.23
CA PRO A 144 -15.20 -11.03 0.22
C PRO A 144 -15.94 -11.08 1.56
N ALA A 145 -15.59 -10.18 2.49
CA ALA A 145 -16.26 -10.09 3.80
C ALA A 145 -17.71 -9.55 3.70
N ALA A 146 -18.01 -8.74 2.66
CA ALA A 146 -19.36 -8.28 2.40
C ALA A 146 -20.22 -9.38 1.77
N VAL A 147 -19.63 -10.21 0.91
CA VAL A 147 -20.32 -11.35 0.27
C VAL A 147 -20.69 -12.42 1.28
N THR A 148 -19.82 -12.73 2.24
CA THR A 148 -20.10 -13.72 3.29
C THR A 148 -21.38 -13.40 4.06
N ARG A 149 -21.75 -12.13 4.19
CA ARG A 149 -23.01 -11.68 4.81
C ARG A 149 -24.23 -11.78 3.90
N GLN A 150 -24.03 -11.92 2.59
CA GLN A 150 -25.11 -11.94 1.59
C GLN A 150 -25.32 -13.28 0.89
N ILE A 151 -24.48 -14.27 1.17
CA ILE A 151 -24.57 -15.62 0.61
C ILE A 151 -25.90 -16.31 0.92
N ASP A 152 -26.64 -15.82 1.90
CA ASP A 152 -28.01 -16.22 2.19
C ASP A 152 -29.04 -15.72 1.14
N ASP A 153 -28.65 -14.81 0.22
CA ASP A 153 -29.54 -14.35 -0.86
C ASP A 153 -29.57 -15.37 -2.02
N PRO A 154 -30.74 -15.93 -2.37
CA PRO A 154 -30.87 -16.91 -3.44
C PRO A 154 -30.41 -16.44 -4.82
N GLN A 155 -30.45 -15.13 -5.09
CA GLN A 155 -30.02 -14.57 -6.38
C GLN A 155 -28.50 -14.47 -6.46
N ALA A 156 -27.84 -13.97 -5.39
CA ALA A 156 -26.38 -13.91 -5.30
C ALA A 156 -25.78 -15.32 -5.39
N ARG A 157 -26.41 -16.30 -4.72
CA ARG A 157 -26.04 -17.72 -4.78
C ARG A 157 -26.14 -18.28 -6.20
N ARG A 158 -27.26 -18.06 -6.90
CA ARG A 158 -27.42 -18.52 -8.30
C ARG A 158 -26.38 -17.90 -9.22
N SER A 159 -26.11 -16.60 -9.08
CA SER A 159 -25.10 -15.90 -9.89
C SER A 159 -23.70 -16.45 -9.63
N LEU A 160 -23.38 -16.85 -8.40
CA LEU A 160 -22.10 -17.46 -8.07
C LEU A 160 -21.97 -18.87 -8.66
N LEU A 161 -23.01 -19.71 -8.55
CA LEU A 161 -23.04 -21.04 -9.16
C LEU A 161 -22.99 -20.99 -10.69
N ASP A 162 -23.68 -20.03 -11.30
CA ASP A 162 -23.62 -19.78 -12.75
C ASP A 162 -22.22 -19.32 -13.20
N ALA A 163 -21.56 -18.46 -12.43
CA ALA A 163 -20.19 -18.03 -12.69
C ALA A 163 -19.19 -19.21 -12.59
N LEU A 164 -19.41 -20.17 -11.67
CA LEU A 164 -18.60 -21.39 -11.60
C LEU A 164 -18.81 -22.28 -12.82
N ALA A 165 -20.05 -22.44 -13.29
CA ALA A 165 -20.38 -23.32 -14.41
C ALA A 165 -19.96 -22.74 -15.77
N HIS A 166 -20.28 -21.48 -16.05
CA HIS A 166 -20.20 -20.88 -17.38
C HIS A 166 -19.22 -19.70 -17.48
N GLY A 167 -18.63 -19.25 -16.36
CA GLY A 167 -17.74 -18.10 -16.33
C GLY A 167 -16.44 -18.31 -17.10
N GLY A 168 -15.85 -17.23 -17.62
CA GLY A 168 -14.48 -17.22 -18.10
C GLY A 168 -13.50 -17.44 -16.96
N GLU A 169 -12.25 -17.79 -17.27
CA GLU A 169 -11.21 -18.17 -16.31
C GLU A 169 -11.12 -17.22 -15.09
N ARG A 170 -11.10 -15.91 -15.36
CA ARG A 170 -11.00 -14.91 -14.28
C ARG A 170 -12.19 -14.89 -13.35
N ALA A 171 -13.40 -15.04 -13.90
CA ALA A 171 -14.64 -15.08 -13.13
C ALA A 171 -14.73 -16.37 -12.30
N VAL A 172 -14.34 -17.52 -12.88
CA VAL A 172 -14.28 -18.82 -12.20
C VAL A 172 -13.29 -18.78 -11.04
N LEU A 173 -12.07 -18.26 -11.23
CA LEU A 173 -11.08 -18.13 -10.16
C LEU A 173 -11.58 -17.25 -9.01
N TYR A 174 -12.31 -16.20 -9.32
CA TYR A 174 -12.91 -15.36 -8.30
C TYR A 174 -14.07 -16.05 -7.58
N ALA A 175 -14.95 -16.71 -8.33
CA ALA A 175 -16.06 -17.48 -7.78
C ALA A 175 -15.59 -18.63 -6.89
N LEU A 176 -14.48 -19.33 -7.24
CA LEU A 176 -13.87 -20.36 -6.42
C LEU A 176 -13.39 -19.86 -5.05
N ARG A 177 -12.93 -18.61 -4.94
CA ARG A 177 -12.57 -18.01 -3.65
C ARG A 177 -13.78 -17.75 -2.73
N LEU A 178 -14.96 -17.58 -3.32
CA LEU A 178 -16.20 -17.30 -2.61
C LEU A 178 -17.01 -18.56 -2.32
N ALA A 179 -16.86 -19.62 -3.11
CA ALA A 179 -17.59 -20.86 -3.00
C ALA A 179 -17.56 -21.51 -1.59
N PRO A 180 -16.45 -21.52 -0.85
CA PRO A 180 -16.40 -22.06 0.51
C PRO A 180 -17.37 -21.40 1.50
N ALA A 181 -17.74 -20.15 1.25
CA ALA A 181 -18.68 -19.45 2.10
C ALA A 181 -20.13 -19.97 2.00
N LEU A 182 -20.49 -20.68 0.90
CA LEU A 182 -21.81 -21.30 0.73
C LEU A 182 -22.04 -22.47 1.71
N LYS A 183 -20.99 -23.18 2.10
CA LYS A 183 -21.01 -24.30 3.09
C LYS A 183 -22.03 -25.39 2.80
N ASP A 184 -22.32 -25.69 1.54
CA ASP A 184 -23.31 -26.69 1.15
C ASP A 184 -22.82 -27.65 0.04
N ALA A 185 -23.57 -28.73 -0.16
CA ALA A 185 -23.27 -29.78 -1.15
C ALA A 185 -23.40 -29.27 -2.60
N ASP A 186 -24.26 -28.29 -2.87
CA ASP A 186 -24.47 -27.77 -4.21
C ASP A 186 -23.22 -27.00 -4.67
N ALA A 187 -22.55 -26.28 -3.76
CA ALA A 187 -21.29 -25.64 -4.04
C ALA A 187 -20.19 -26.64 -4.37
N ALA A 188 -20.06 -27.72 -3.62
CA ALA A 188 -19.11 -28.79 -3.94
C ALA A 188 -19.43 -29.43 -5.29
N GLY A 189 -20.70 -29.69 -5.59
CA GLY A 189 -21.18 -30.21 -6.88
C GLY A 189 -20.79 -29.31 -8.06
N ALA A 190 -20.88 -27.98 -7.89
CA ALA A 190 -20.52 -27.01 -8.93
C ALA A 190 -18.98 -26.87 -9.09
N VAL A 191 -18.19 -27.11 -8.04
CA VAL A 191 -16.74 -27.02 -8.08
C VAL A 191 -16.07 -28.25 -8.67
N ARG A 192 -16.61 -29.49 -8.42
CA ARG A 192 -16.01 -30.73 -8.89
C ARG A 192 -15.69 -30.76 -10.39
N PRO A 193 -16.58 -30.33 -11.32
CA PRO A 193 -16.29 -30.33 -12.76
C PRO A 193 -15.12 -29.42 -13.17
N LEU A 194 -14.77 -28.43 -12.34
CA LEU A 194 -13.67 -27.50 -12.61
C LEU A 194 -12.28 -28.16 -12.49
N LEU A 195 -12.20 -29.33 -11.87
CA LEU A 195 -11.00 -30.16 -11.87
C LEU A 195 -10.63 -30.70 -13.26
N ASP A 196 -11.55 -30.66 -14.23
CA ASP A 196 -11.32 -31.07 -15.63
C ASP A 196 -10.90 -29.90 -16.55
N ARG A 197 -10.89 -28.68 -16.03
CA ARG A 197 -10.51 -27.50 -16.82
C ARG A 197 -9.02 -27.56 -17.24
N PRO A 198 -8.70 -27.16 -18.47
CA PRO A 198 -7.32 -27.20 -19.00
C PRO A 198 -6.37 -26.27 -18.22
N GLN A 199 -6.88 -25.18 -17.65
CA GLN A 199 -6.09 -24.18 -16.93
C GLN A 199 -5.65 -24.70 -15.56
N PRO A 200 -4.31 -24.83 -15.30
CA PRO A 200 -3.82 -25.35 -14.02
C PRO A 200 -4.27 -24.50 -12.82
N GLY A 201 -4.31 -23.16 -12.96
CA GLY A 201 -4.74 -22.25 -11.91
C GLY A 201 -6.17 -22.48 -11.47
N VAL A 202 -7.07 -22.87 -12.40
CA VAL A 202 -8.47 -23.21 -12.07
C VAL A 202 -8.53 -24.52 -11.30
N ARG A 203 -7.79 -25.57 -11.72
CA ARG A 203 -7.74 -26.84 -11.02
C ARG A 203 -7.18 -26.68 -9.60
N ALA A 204 -6.11 -25.94 -9.44
CA ALA A 204 -5.52 -25.67 -8.12
C ALA A 204 -6.50 -24.93 -7.19
N ALA A 205 -7.20 -23.91 -7.71
CA ALA A 205 -8.21 -23.19 -6.95
C ALA A 205 -9.42 -24.07 -6.61
N ALA A 206 -9.82 -24.98 -7.50
CA ALA A 206 -10.91 -25.94 -7.26
C ALA A 206 -10.56 -26.92 -6.13
N TYR A 207 -9.35 -27.50 -6.10
CA TYR A 207 -8.90 -28.33 -4.98
C TYR A 207 -8.90 -27.56 -3.66
N THR A 208 -8.47 -26.30 -3.69
CA THR A 208 -8.48 -25.44 -2.50
C THR A 208 -9.89 -25.20 -1.98
N ALA A 209 -10.83 -24.89 -2.87
CA ALA A 209 -12.22 -24.66 -2.51
C ALA A 209 -12.89 -25.94 -1.97
N LEU A 210 -12.66 -27.11 -2.58
CA LEU A 210 -13.17 -28.40 -2.11
C LEU A 210 -12.61 -28.77 -0.73
N ALA A 211 -11.34 -28.47 -0.46
CA ALA A 211 -10.75 -28.67 0.86
C ALA A 211 -11.43 -27.81 1.94
N GLU A 212 -11.75 -26.54 1.62
CA GLU A 212 -12.44 -25.64 2.54
C GLU A 212 -13.92 -25.97 2.73
N LEU A 213 -14.56 -26.59 1.72
CA LEU A 213 -15.90 -27.14 1.80
C LEU A 213 -15.97 -28.48 2.58
N GLY A 214 -14.83 -29.14 2.83
CA GLY A 214 -14.77 -30.44 3.49
C GLY A 214 -15.28 -31.58 2.62
N ASP A 215 -15.29 -31.44 1.29
CA ASP A 215 -15.78 -32.43 0.36
C ASP A 215 -14.74 -33.53 0.11
N ALA A 216 -14.97 -34.75 0.61
CA ALA A 216 -14.10 -35.91 0.44
C ALA A 216 -14.29 -36.69 -0.88
N GLY A 217 -15.25 -36.28 -1.74
CA GLY A 217 -15.64 -37.05 -2.93
C GLY A 217 -14.58 -37.11 -4.05
N MET A 218 -13.50 -36.32 -3.97
CA MET A 218 -12.46 -36.24 -5.02
C MET A 218 -11.10 -36.80 -4.57
N THR A 219 -11.05 -37.62 -3.54
CA THR A 219 -9.83 -38.16 -2.92
C THR A 219 -8.95 -38.90 -3.91
N GLU A 220 -9.49 -39.86 -4.68
CA GLU A 220 -8.71 -40.64 -5.67
C GLU A 220 -8.16 -39.76 -6.80
N ARG A 221 -8.96 -38.80 -7.25
CA ARG A 221 -8.52 -37.84 -8.24
C ARG A 221 -7.39 -36.90 -7.74
N ALA A 222 -7.48 -36.51 -6.49
CA ALA A 222 -6.43 -35.72 -5.85
C ALA A 222 -5.12 -36.52 -5.67
N ARG A 223 -5.21 -37.86 -5.40
CA ARG A 223 -4.03 -38.74 -5.39
C ARG A 223 -3.32 -38.74 -6.76
N THR A 224 -4.08 -38.85 -7.84
CA THR A 224 -3.54 -38.80 -9.20
C THR A 224 -2.89 -37.42 -9.50
N ALA A 225 -3.51 -36.35 -9.03
CA ALA A 225 -3.02 -34.98 -9.22
C ALA A 225 -1.69 -34.66 -8.51
N LEU A 226 -1.26 -35.49 -7.53
CA LEU A 226 0.08 -35.37 -6.94
C LEU A 226 1.22 -35.65 -7.92
N ALA A 227 0.96 -36.32 -9.05
CA ALA A 227 1.90 -36.58 -10.14
C ALA A 227 1.81 -35.57 -11.29
N GLU A 228 0.92 -34.57 -11.24
CA GLU A 228 0.80 -33.54 -12.27
C GLU A 228 2.07 -32.68 -12.41
N ARG A 229 2.32 -32.15 -13.63
CA ARG A 229 3.51 -31.32 -13.91
C ARG A 229 3.47 -29.97 -13.20
N ASP A 230 2.28 -29.39 -13.08
CA ASP A 230 2.10 -28.08 -12.49
C ASP A 230 2.25 -28.09 -10.95
N PRO A 231 3.15 -27.27 -10.37
CA PRO A 231 3.43 -27.28 -8.94
C PRO A 231 2.26 -26.77 -8.09
N ASP A 232 1.44 -25.84 -8.61
CA ASP A 232 0.32 -25.28 -7.87
C ASP A 232 -0.80 -26.30 -7.76
N VAL A 233 -1.03 -27.11 -8.80
CA VAL A 233 -2.00 -28.21 -8.77
C VAL A 233 -1.57 -29.28 -7.77
N ARG A 234 -0.29 -29.71 -7.80
CA ARG A 234 0.24 -30.69 -6.82
C ARG A 234 0.07 -30.17 -5.38
N ARG A 235 0.43 -28.92 -5.13
CA ARG A 235 0.30 -28.29 -3.82
C ARG A 235 -1.14 -28.24 -3.34
N ALA A 236 -2.07 -27.85 -4.21
CA ALA A 236 -3.48 -27.78 -3.89
C ALA A 236 -4.09 -29.17 -3.65
N ALA A 237 -3.73 -30.18 -4.44
CA ALA A 237 -4.13 -31.56 -4.25
C ALA A 237 -3.60 -32.14 -2.93
N CYS A 238 -2.33 -31.90 -2.59
CA CYS A 238 -1.75 -32.28 -1.31
C CYS A 238 -2.51 -31.63 -0.14
N ARG A 239 -2.77 -30.32 -0.22
CA ARG A 239 -3.56 -29.58 0.76
C ARG A 239 -4.99 -30.17 0.91
N TYR A 240 -5.64 -30.48 -0.19
CA TYR A 240 -6.96 -31.10 -0.20
C TYR A 240 -6.94 -32.45 0.56
N LEU A 241 -6.07 -33.39 0.15
CA LEU A 241 -5.95 -34.70 0.79
C LEU A 241 -5.66 -34.61 2.28
N THR A 242 -4.76 -33.71 2.66
CA THR A 242 -4.39 -33.52 4.07
C THR A 242 -5.46 -32.88 4.93
N THR A 243 -6.41 -32.16 4.30
CA THR A 243 -7.56 -31.56 5.00
C THR A 243 -8.72 -32.55 5.15
N VAL A 244 -8.96 -33.41 4.15
CA VAL A 244 -10.14 -34.24 4.05
C VAL A 244 -9.90 -35.64 4.62
N LEU A 245 -8.67 -36.18 4.53
CA LEU A 245 -8.35 -37.53 4.99
C LEU A 245 -8.28 -37.64 6.52
N PRO A 246 -8.72 -38.76 7.10
CA PRO A 246 -8.49 -39.11 8.49
C PRO A 246 -6.99 -39.17 8.80
N THR A 247 -6.60 -38.97 10.07
CA THR A 247 -5.19 -38.89 10.48
C THR A 247 -4.39 -40.17 10.13
N SER A 248 -4.99 -41.35 10.24
CA SER A 248 -4.35 -42.64 9.86
C SER A 248 -4.00 -42.68 8.38
N GLU A 249 -4.98 -42.45 7.51
CA GLU A 249 -4.79 -42.47 6.05
C GLU A 249 -3.85 -41.35 5.57
N ARG A 250 -3.91 -40.18 6.22
CA ARG A 250 -3.00 -39.08 5.95
C ARG A 250 -1.54 -39.45 6.24
N ARG A 251 -1.26 -40.16 7.36
CA ARG A 251 0.09 -40.61 7.68
C ARG A 251 0.60 -41.66 6.69
N GLU A 252 -0.25 -42.57 6.24
CA GLU A 252 0.08 -43.52 5.19
C GLU A 252 0.41 -42.85 3.86
N LEU A 253 -0.39 -41.84 3.47
CA LEU A 253 -0.12 -41.03 2.30
C LEU A 253 1.25 -40.33 2.42
N PHE A 254 1.58 -39.74 3.56
CA PHE A 254 2.87 -39.10 3.74
C PHE A 254 4.04 -40.07 3.68
N ARG A 255 3.93 -41.25 4.28
CA ARG A 255 4.97 -42.29 4.15
C ARG A 255 5.20 -42.68 2.71
N ALA A 256 4.13 -42.87 1.94
CA ALA A 256 4.24 -43.20 0.53
C ALA A 256 4.86 -42.06 -0.29
N LEU A 257 4.41 -40.82 -0.08
CA LEU A 257 4.95 -39.65 -0.78
C LEU A 257 6.43 -39.40 -0.46
N LEU A 258 6.83 -39.51 0.81
CA LEU A 258 8.21 -39.27 1.22
C LEU A 258 9.18 -40.35 0.72
N ARG A 259 8.69 -41.59 0.51
CA ARG A 259 9.49 -42.72 0.05
C ARG A 259 9.63 -42.77 -1.47
N ASP A 260 8.52 -42.71 -2.19
CA ASP A 260 8.43 -43.12 -3.60
C ASP A 260 8.10 -41.99 -4.60
N ALA A 261 7.71 -40.79 -4.11
CA ALA A 261 7.32 -39.70 -4.99
C ALA A 261 8.54 -38.91 -5.55
N PRO A 262 8.37 -38.17 -6.65
CA PRO A 262 9.35 -37.19 -7.12
C PRO A 262 9.72 -36.16 -6.06
N LEU A 263 10.95 -35.62 -6.10
CA LEU A 263 11.47 -34.69 -5.08
C LEU A 263 10.55 -33.48 -4.81
N GLN A 264 9.88 -32.97 -5.86
CA GLN A 264 8.92 -31.87 -5.71
C GLN A 264 7.74 -32.27 -4.82
N ALA A 265 7.15 -33.44 -5.03
CA ALA A 265 6.04 -33.92 -4.23
C ALA A 265 6.46 -34.28 -2.78
N ARG A 266 7.68 -34.81 -2.61
CA ARG A 266 8.28 -35.00 -1.27
C ARG A 266 8.43 -33.65 -0.57
N GLY A 267 8.90 -32.61 -1.26
CA GLY A 267 9.03 -31.26 -0.73
C GLY A 267 7.68 -30.68 -0.27
N GLU A 268 6.62 -30.85 -1.04
CA GLU A 268 5.28 -30.38 -0.64
C GLU A 268 4.74 -31.13 0.57
N ALA A 269 4.93 -32.44 0.63
CA ALA A 269 4.55 -33.26 1.80
C ALA A 269 5.34 -32.85 3.05
N ALA A 270 6.65 -32.68 2.93
CA ALA A 270 7.52 -32.22 4.00
C ALA A 270 7.14 -30.81 4.51
N LEU A 271 6.83 -29.89 3.59
CA LEU A 271 6.39 -28.54 3.91
C LEU A 271 5.05 -28.52 4.66
N TRP A 272 4.13 -29.39 4.26
CA TRP A 272 2.85 -29.52 4.96
C TRP A 272 3.04 -30.09 6.38
N ILE A 273 3.81 -31.17 6.53
CA ILE A 273 4.18 -31.76 7.84
C ILE A 273 4.81 -30.69 8.73
N ALA A 274 5.74 -29.91 8.20
CA ALA A 274 6.37 -28.82 8.94
C ALA A 274 5.41 -27.71 9.38
N ARG A 275 4.36 -27.43 8.62
CA ARG A 275 3.43 -26.32 8.92
C ARG A 275 2.28 -26.74 9.84
N ARG A 276 1.77 -27.95 9.68
CA ARG A 276 0.52 -28.41 10.31
C ARG A 276 0.61 -29.79 10.96
N GLY A 277 1.70 -30.53 10.78
CA GLY A 277 1.89 -31.86 11.36
C GLY A 277 2.03 -31.80 12.88
N GLU A 278 1.58 -32.86 13.54
CA GLU A 278 1.86 -33.13 14.95
C GLU A 278 3.30 -33.63 15.12
N GLY A 279 3.83 -33.68 16.35
CA GLY A 279 5.19 -34.15 16.62
C GLY A 279 5.52 -35.49 15.97
N ALA A 280 4.62 -36.47 16.08
CA ALA A 280 4.74 -37.79 15.45
C ALA A 280 4.73 -37.80 13.90
N ASP A 281 4.28 -36.71 13.26
CA ASP A 281 4.36 -36.57 11.80
C ASP A 281 5.75 -36.08 11.37
N LEU A 282 6.45 -35.31 12.24
CA LEU A 282 7.83 -34.87 12.00
C LEU A 282 8.82 -36.03 12.02
N ASP A 283 8.52 -37.11 12.76
CA ASP A 283 9.35 -38.33 12.82
C ASP A 283 9.35 -39.09 11.48
N LEU A 284 8.39 -38.82 10.58
CA LEU A 284 8.37 -39.38 9.22
C LEU A 284 9.43 -38.80 8.30
N LEU A 285 10.02 -37.66 8.67
CA LEU A 285 11.02 -36.96 7.88
C LEU A 285 12.45 -37.44 8.31
N GLU A 286 12.93 -38.49 7.70
CA GLU A 286 14.27 -39.02 7.94
C GLU A 286 15.35 -38.02 7.48
N GLU A 287 16.52 -38.03 8.11
CA GLU A 287 17.66 -37.13 7.81
C GLU A 287 18.09 -37.22 6.36
N GLY A 288 18.23 -38.42 5.80
CA GLY A 288 18.55 -38.63 4.37
C GLY A 288 17.53 -38.02 3.40
N THR A 289 16.25 -37.93 3.79
CA THR A 289 15.22 -37.24 2.99
C THR A 289 15.42 -35.73 3.01
N LEU A 290 15.79 -35.18 4.17
CA LEU A 290 16.04 -33.73 4.32
C LEU A 290 17.29 -33.31 3.56
N ASP A 291 18.36 -34.11 3.58
CA ASP A 291 19.58 -33.85 2.79
C ASP A 291 19.32 -33.90 1.29
N ALA A 292 18.54 -34.89 0.84
CA ALA A 292 18.11 -34.99 -0.56
C ALA A 292 17.27 -33.79 -1.01
N LEU A 293 16.35 -33.29 -0.15
CA LEU A 293 15.56 -32.11 -0.42
C LEU A 293 16.42 -30.86 -0.41
N ALA A 294 17.39 -30.73 0.51
CA ALA A 294 18.29 -29.58 0.59
C ALA A 294 19.27 -29.47 -0.60
N ALA A 295 19.57 -30.60 -1.26
CA ALA A 295 20.41 -30.67 -2.45
C ALA A 295 19.62 -30.68 -3.76
N ALA A 296 18.29 -30.60 -3.72
CA ALA A 296 17.44 -30.70 -4.90
C ALA A 296 17.63 -29.52 -5.86
N PRO A 297 17.55 -29.73 -7.19
CA PRO A 297 17.60 -28.62 -8.16
C PRO A 297 16.40 -27.67 -8.03
N ASP A 298 15.25 -28.16 -7.55
CA ASP A 298 14.03 -27.37 -7.37
C ASP A 298 14.11 -26.50 -6.09
N PRO A 299 13.96 -25.15 -6.22
CA PRO A 299 13.96 -24.26 -5.06
C PRO A 299 12.86 -24.55 -4.02
N GLY A 300 11.69 -25.03 -4.49
CA GLY A 300 10.58 -25.41 -3.61
C GLY A 300 10.94 -26.54 -2.65
N ALA A 301 11.67 -27.56 -3.15
CA ALA A 301 12.15 -28.67 -2.35
C ALA A 301 13.22 -28.22 -1.32
N ARG A 302 14.19 -27.39 -1.74
CA ARG A 302 15.20 -26.84 -0.84
C ARG A 302 14.59 -25.95 0.24
N ARG A 303 13.59 -25.15 -0.12
CA ARG A 303 12.82 -24.35 0.85
C ARG A 303 12.08 -25.23 1.86
N ALA A 304 11.50 -26.36 1.41
CA ALA A 304 10.84 -27.30 2.29
C ALA A 304 11.82 -27.86 3.34
N ALA A 305 13.04 -28.27 2.94
CA ALA A 305 14.09 -28.69 3.84
C ALA A 305 14.41 -27.63 4.90
N ALA A 306 14.62 -26.37 4.49
CA ALA A 306 14.87 -25.27 5.41
C ALA A 306 13.76 -25.09 6.46
N VAL A 307 12.48 -25.11 6.04
CA VAL A 307 11.33 -24.96 6.94
C VAL A 307 11.23 -26.11 7.94
N VAL A 308 11.46 -27.35 7.51
CA VAL A 308 11.45 -28.55 8.37
C VAL A 308 12.58 -28.51 9.38
N LEU A 309 13.82 -28.25 8.92
CA LEU A 309 15.00 -28.15 9.79
C LEU A 309 14.84 -27.06 10.85
N GLY A 310 14.11 -25.99 10.57
CA GLY A 310 13.78 -24.96 11.54
C GLY A 310 12.81 -25.39 12.64
N ARG A 311 12.15 -26.55 12.51
CA ARG A 311 11.28 -27.14 13.55
C ARG A 311 11.97 -28.25 14.36
N ARG A 312 13.09 -28.77 13.87
CA ARG A 312 13.90 -29.76 14.56
C ARG A 312 15.02 -29.05 15.35
N ALA A 313 15.02 -29.17 16.67
CA ALA A 313 15.93 -28.40 17.53
C ALA A 313 17.41 -28.84 17.40
N ASP A 314 17.65 -30.11 17.11
CA ASP A 314 18.99 -30.70 17.36
C ASP A 314 19.81 -31.01 16.10
N GLU A 315 19.27 -30.94 14.89
CA GLU A 315 19.91 -31.37 13.63
C GLU A 315 19.86 -30.32 12.51
N GLY A 316 20.85 -30.32 11.60
CA GLY A 316 20.81 -29.58 10.35
C GLY A 316 21.24 -28.12 10.40
N GLY A 317 21.96 -27.65 11.44
CA GLY A 317 22.50 -26.28 11.51
C GLY A 317 23.46 -25.95 10.36
N SER A 318 24.30 -26.87 9.98
CA SER A 318 25.25 -26.77 8.86
C SER A 318 24.53 -26.71 7.51
N VAL A 319 23.43 -27.46 7.36
CA VAL A 319 22.58 -27.42 6.14
C VAL A 319 21.86 -26.06 6.03
N LEU A 320 21.31 -25.55 7.12
CA LEU A 320 20.68 -24.24 7.15
C LEU A 320 21.67 -23.12 6.86
N ALA A 321 22.90 -23.19 7.39
CA ALA A 321 23.95 -22.22 7.09
C ALA A 321 24.29 -22.20 5.59
N ARG A 322 24.41 -23.37 4.95
CA ARG A 322 24.62 -23.47 3.50
C ARG A 322 23.42 -22.90 2.69
N LEU A 323 22.20 -23.13 3.15
CA LEU A 323 20.99 -22.64 2.46
C LEU A 323 20.78 -21.12 2.62
N LEU A 324 21.53 -20.44 3.50
CA LEU A 324 21.54 -18.96 3.54
C LEU A 324 22.14 -18.35 2.28
N ASP A 325 23.10 -19.03 1.66
CA ASP A 325 23.76 -18.59 0.44
C ASP A 325 23.07 -19.11 -0.84
N ASP A 326 21.86 -19.67 -0.70
CA ASP A 326 21.09 -20.19 -1.83
C ASP A 326 20.77 -19.05 -2.84
N PRO A 327 20.93 -19.28 -4.15
CA PRO A 327 20.61 -18.29 -5.17
C PRO A 327 19.13 -17.89 -5.16
N ALA A 328 18.21 -18.76 -4.72
CA ALA A 328 16.79 -18.47 -4.63
C ALA A 328 16.46 -17.76 -3.30
N PRO A 329 15.97 -16.49 -3.36
CA PRO A 329 15.71 -15.69 -2.14
C PRO A 329 14.69 -16.33 -1.17
N GLU A 330 13.75 -17.11 -1.70
CA GLU A 330 12.75 -17.83 -0.90
C GLU A 330 13.35 -18.99 -0.10
N VAL A 331 14.44 -19.59 -0.57
CA VAL A 331 15.18 -20.65 0.15
C VAL A 331 16.03 -20.04 1.24
N ALA A 332 16.86 -19.07 0.88
CA ALA A 332 17.72 -18.35 1.81
C ALA A 332 16.90 -17.66 2.92
N GLY A 333 15.76 -17.06 2.57
CA GLY A 333 14.83 -16.48 3.53
C GLY A 333 14.21 -17.51 4.49
N ALA A 334 13.88 -18.72 4.01
CA ALA A 334 13.37 -19.78 4.85
C ALA A 334 14.44 -20.34 5.80
N ALA A 335 15.69 -20.45 5.33
CA ALA A 335 16.84 -20.86 6.15
C ALA A 335 17.12 -19.83 7.25
N LEU A 336 17.07 -18.54 6.95
CA LEU A 336 17.22 -17.47 7.93
C LEU A 336 16.13 -17.52 8.99
N GLU A 337 14.87 -17.69 8.60
CA GLU A 337 13.75 -17.84 9.53
C GLU A 337 13.86 -19.10 10.39
N ALA A 338 14.43 -20.16 9.85
CA ALA A 338 14.70 -21.41 10.58
C ALA A 338 15.79 -21.23 11.63
N LEU A 339 16.92 -20.63 11.26
CA LEU A 339 18.01 -20.32 12.18
C LEU A 339 17.57 -19.37 13.30
N ALA A 340 16.78 -18.35 12.96
CA ALA A 340 16.23 -17.41 13.94
C ALA A 340 15.34 -18.07 15.00
N ARG A 341 14.73 -19.23 14.71
CA ARG A 341 13.94 -20.00 15.68
C ARG A 341 14.79 -20.90 16.58
N ARG A 342 15.87 -21.44 16.03
CA ARG A 342 16.69 -22.47 16.71
C ARG A 342 17.58 -21.90 17.80
N ASP A 343 18.23 -20.79 17.54
CA ASP A 343 19.17 -20.17 18.46
C ASP A 343 18.64 -18.80 18.93
N PRO A 344 18.01 -18.80 20.13
CA PRO A 344 17.47 -17.57 20.67
C PRO A 344 18.54 -16.55 21.04
N ASP A 345 19.76 -16.91 21.33
CA ASP A 345 20.78 -16.02 21.86
C ASP A 345 21.72 -15.45 20.77
N GLN A 346 22.10 -16.27 19.78
CA GLN A 346 22.99 -15.85 18.68
C GLN A 346 22.26 -15.39 17.42
N ALA A 347 21.03 -15.85 17.18
CA ALA A 347 20.23 -15.49 16.03
C ALA A 347 20.01 -13.96 15.83
N PRO A 348 19.92 -13.10 16.89
CA PRO A 348 19.69 -11.68 16.66
C PRO A 348 20.74 -11.01 15.79
N ALA A 349 22.02 -11.33 15.97
CA ALA A 349 23.10 -10.68 15.22
C ALA A 349 23.09 -11.07 13.74
N ALA A 350 22.93 -12.35 13.42
CA ALA A 350 22.87 -12.84 12.03
C ALA A 350 21.61 -12.34 11.30
N VAL A 351 20.45 -12.32 11.97
CA VAL A 351 19.21 -11.84 11.38
C VAL A 351 19.21 -10.32 11.21
N LEU A 352 19.84 -9.57 12.11
CA LEU A 352 20.05 -8.13 11.98
C LEU A 352 21.01 -7.82 10.83
N ALA A 353 22.11 -8.57 10.68
CA ALA A 353 23.00 -8.44 9.53
C ALA A 353 22.29 -8.72 8.20
N ALA A 354 21.36 -9.68 8.18
CA ALA A 354 20.54 -9.97 7.00
C ALA A 354 19.56 -8.85 6.61
N LEU A 355 19.34 -7.82 7.45
CA LEU A 355 18.63 -6.60 7.05
C LEU A 355 19.43 -5.76 6.04
N GLU A 356 20.76 -5.91 6.01
CA GLU A 356 21.63 -5.28 5.01
C GLU A 356 21.52 -5.97 3.65
N ASP A 357 21.37 -7.32 3.65
CA ASP A 357 21.20 -8.06 2.41
C ASP A 357 19.78 -7.84 1.85
N ARG A 358 19.73 -7.24 0.68
CA ARG A 358 18.52 -6.94 -0.05
C ARG A 358 17.63 -8.16 -0.28
N ARG A 359 18.20 -9.33 -0.62
CA ARG A 359 17.46 -10.57 -0.88
C ARG A 359 16.80 -11.12 0.38
N LEU A 360 17.43 -10.94 1.54
CA LEU A 360 17.00 -11.49 2.82
C LEU A 360 16.22 -10.51 3.70
N ARG A 361 16.29 -9.21 3.40
CA ARG A 361 15.74 -8.10 4.21
C ARG A 361 14.29 -8.31 4.64
N ALA A 362 13.41 -8.70 3.71
CA ALA A 362 12.00 -8.95 4.01
C ALA A 362 11.81 -10.16 4.94
N SER A 363 12.61 -11.21 4.77
CA SER A 363 12.57 -12.42 5.61
C SER A 363 13.16 -12.15 6.98
N ALA A 364 14.27 -11.40 7.06
CA ALA A 364 14.87 -10.95 8.30
C ALA A 364 13.89 -10.12 9.14
N ARG A 365 13.22 -9.16 8.53
CA ARG A 365 12.18 -8.36 9.19
C ARG A 365 11.07 -9.22 9.75
N ARG A 366 10.50 -10.14 8.94
CA ARG A 366 9.45 -11.07 9.42
C ARG A 366 9.93 -12.01 10.55
N ALA A 367 11.16 -12.46 10.49
CA ALA A 367 11.75 -13.29 11.54
C ALA A 367 11.84 -12.54 12.87
N LEU A 368 12.30 -11.29 12.84
CA LEU A 368 12.37 -10.40 13.99
C LEU A 368 10.98 -10.03 14.55
N GLU A 369 10.02 -9.74 13.68
CA GLU A 369 8.63 -9.48 14.06
C GLU A 369 8.02 -10.66 14.83
N ARG A 370 8.21 -11.90 14.34
CA ARG A 370 7.68 -13.12 14.98
C ARG A 370 8.37 -13.42 16.32
N ARG A 371 9.63 -13.02 16.47
CA ARG A 371 10.37 -13.19 17.72
C ARG A 371 9.78 -12.33 18.85
N GLY A 372 9.21 -11.18 18.52
CA GLY A 372 8.53 -10.30 19.48
C GLY A 372 9.48 -9.63 20.48
N ALA A 373 9.12 -9.64 21.76
CA ALA A 373 9.81 -8.90 22.81
C ALA A 373 11.34 -9.09 22.86
N PRO A 374 11.92 -10.30 22.71
CA PRO A 374 13.39 -10.47 22.72
C PRO A 374 14.12 -9.75 21.59
N ALA A 375 13.43 -9.42 20.47
CA ALA A 375 14.03 -8.70 19.36
C ALA A 375 14.00 -7.16 19.52
N VAL A 376 13.25 -6.63 20.47
CA VAL A 376 13.01 -5.18 20.60
C VAL A 376 14.31 -4.42 20.91
N ALA A 377 15.06 -4.82 21.94
CA ALA A 377 16.29 -4.14 22.31
C ALA A 377 17.38 -4.22 21.22
N PRO A 378 17.65 -5.39 20.60
CA PRO A 378 18.55 -5.49 19.44
C PRO A 378 18.12 -4.61 18.26
N LEU A 379 16.83 -4.57 17.91
CA LEU A 379 16.31 -3.72 16.84
C LEU A 379 16.47 -2.24 17.14
N GLN A 380 16.20 -1.82 18.38
CA GLN A 380 16.41 -0.44 18.81
C GLN A 380 17.89 -0.04 18.69
N ALA A 381 18.80 -0.88 19.20
CA ALA A 381 20.24 -0.62 19.12
C ALA A 381 20.72 -0.55 17.67
N PHE A 382 20.26 -1.45 16.80
CA PHE A 382 20.58 -1.44 15.38
C PHE A 382 20.05 -0.18 14.67
N ALA A 383 18.79 0.20 14.93
CA ALA A 383 18.18 1.38 14.33
C ALA A 383 18.83 2.70 14.78
N SER A 384 19.29 2.78 16.04
CA SER A 384 19.98 3.96 16.59
C SER A 384 21.47 4.04 16.25
N GLY A 385 22.07 2.95 15.77
CA GLY A 385 23.49 2.87 15.43
C GLY A 385 23.89 3.81 14.28
N ILE A 386 25.19 4.08 14.19
CA ILE A 386 25.80 4.88 13.10
C ILE A 386 26.24 3.94 11.95
N GLY A 387 26.54 2.66 12.25
CA GLY A 387 26.90 1.65 11.27
C GLY A 387 25.68 1.11 10.53
N GLY A 388 25.93 0.56 9.35
CA GLY A 388 24.88 -0.03 8.49
C GLY A 388 24.10 0.96 7.63
N GLY A 389 23.48 0.44 6.56
CA GLY A 389 22.73 1.23 5.61
C GLY A 389 21.45 1.83 6.24
N VAL A 390 21.08 3.03 5.79
CA VAL A 390 19.85 3.71 6.28
C VAL A 390 18.62 2.84 6.04
N LEU A 391 18.56 2.13 4.91
CA LEU A 391 17.46 1.22 4.57
C LEU A 391 17.27 0.09 5.57
N ALA A 392 18.37 -0.57 5.96
CA ALA A 392 18.33 -1.64 6.97
C ALA A 392 17.82 -1.12 8.32
N ARG A 393 18.26 0.08 8.73
CA ARG A 393 17.75 0.74 9.94
C ARG A 393 16.28 1.08 9.86
N LEU A 394 15.78 1.52 8.70
CA LEU A 394 14.35 1.75 8.48
C LEU A 394 13.54 0.45 8.52
N GLN A 395 14.09 -0.68 8.07
CA GLN A 395 13.44 -1.98 8.25
C GLN A 395 13.35 -2.40 9.71
N ALA A 396 14.35 -2.08 10.52
CA ALA A 396 14.28 -2.30 11.97
C ALA A 396 13.16 -1.47 12.63
N VAL A 397 13.01 -0.21 12.23
CA VAL A 397 11.87 0.64 12.67
C VAL A 397 10.53 0.04 12.24
N ARG A 398 10.43 -0.44 10.99
CA ARG A 398 9.21 -1.10 10.48
C ARG A 398 8.87 -2.38 11.26
N ALA A 399 9.89 -3.17 11.61
CA ALA A 399 9.71 -4.36 12.45
C ALA A 399 9.16 -4.00 13.83
N LEU A 400 9.76 -3.00 14.51
CA LEU A 400 9.26 -2.49 15.80
C LEU A 400 7.81 -1.98 15.70
N ALA A 401 7.47 -1.27 14.62
CA ALA A 401 6.12 -0.75 14.40
C ALA A 401 5.05 -1.84 14.25
N ALA A 402 5.40 -2.98 13.64
CA ALA A 402 4.51 -4.12 13.44
C ALA A 402 4.29 -4.94 14.73
N MET A 403 5.18 -4.83 15.71
CA MET A 403 5.10 -5.57 16.96
C MET A 403 3.99 -5.03 17.87
N PRO A 404 3.15 -5.91 18.48
CA PRO A 404 2.05 -5.48 19.36
C PRO A 404 2.52 -5.10 20.77
N GLN A 405 3.75 -5.46 21.18
CA GLN A 405 4.27 -5.30 22.53
C GLN A 405 4.47 -3.82 22.89
N ARG A 406 4.30 -3.50 24.18
CA ARG A 406 4.48 -2.15 24.71
C ARG A 406 5.95 -1.69 24.60
N GLU A 407 6.88 -2.59 24.84
CA GLU A 407 8.33 -2.37 24.75
C GLU A 407 8.75 -1.88 23.35
N ALA A 408 8.07 -2.36 22.30
CA ALA A 408 8.33 -1.90 20.93
C ALA A 408 7.92 -0.43 20.73
N LEU A 409 6.82 0.03 21.36
CA LEU A 409 6.44 1.45 21.34
C LEU A 409 7.42 2.31 22.16
N GLU A 410 7.94 1.81 23.26
CA GLU A 410 8.98 2.48 24.07
C GLU A 410 10.30 2.59 23.30
N ALA A 411 10.69 1.54 22.56
CA ALA A 411 11.83 1.57 21.65
C ALA A 411 11.66 2.60 20.53
N LEU A 412 10.48 2.63 19.88
CA LEU A 412 10.17 3.66 18.87
C LEU A 412 10.21 5.08 19.47
N ALA A 413 9.75 5.25 20.70
CA ALA A 413 9.83 6.53 21.41
C ALA A 413 11.29 6.95 21.69
N ALA A 414 12.18 6.00 22.00
CA ALA A 414 13.60 6.27 22.14
C ALA A 414 14.25 6.69 20.81
N LEU A 415 13.83 6.09 19.70
CA LEU A 415 14.34 6.40 18.34
C LEU A 415 13.96 7.79 17.84
N LEU A 416 13.07 8.54 18.50
CA LEU A 416 12.84 9.97 18.21
C LEU A 416 14.09 10.85 18.43
N GLU A 417 15.09 10.34 19.11
CA GLU A 417 16.38 10.99 19.36
C GLU A 417 17.55 10.34 18.62
N ALA A 418 17.25 9.41 17.70
CA ALA A 418 18.28 8.74 16.90
C ALA A 418 19.09 9.76 16.06
N PRO A 419 20.40 9.51 15.81
CA PRO A 419 21.23 10.43 15.00
C PRO A 419 20.69 10.64 13.59
N SER A 420 20.13 9.60 12.96
CA SER A 420 19.61 9.66 11.60
C SER A 420 18.24 10.35 11.53
N PRO A 421 18.07 11.44 10.74
CA PRO A 421 16.78 12.09 10.52
C PRO A 421 15.72 11.13 9.96
N ALA A 422 16.08 10.26 9.02
CA ALA A 422 15.17 9.29 8.41
C ALA A 422 14.62 8.29 9.45
N VAL A 423 15.45 7.86 10.41
CA VAL A 423 15.03 6.97 11.49
C VAL A 423 14.08 7.70 12.45
N ARG A 424 14.39 8.96 12.82
CA ARG A 424 13.49 9.79 13.65
C ARG A 424 12.13 9.97 13.02
N ASP A 425 12.09 10.31 11.73
CA ASP A 425 10.85 10.53 10.97
C ASP A 425 10.01 9.26 10.85
N ALA A 426 10.65 8.12 10.57
CA ALA A 426 10.00 6.83 10.51
C ALA A 426 9.43 6.39 11.86
N ALA A 427 10.18 6.58 12.94
CA ALA A 427 9.73 6.28 14.30
C ALA A 427 8.53 7.17 14.70
N LEU A 428 8.59 8.47 14.38
CA LEU A 428 7.49 9.40 14.63
C LEU A 428 6.22 8.98 13.87
N ALA A 429 6.35 8.66 12.59
CA ALA A 429 5.22 8.19 11.76
C ALA A 429 4.62 6.88 12.32
N ALA A 430 5.46 5.95 12.78
CA ALA A 430 5.04 4.69 13.38
C ALA A 430 4.26 4.91 14.69
N LEU A 431 4.72 5.79 15.56
CA LEU A 431 4.04 6.13 16.82
C LEU A 431 2.68 6.80 16.59
N VAL A 432 2.59 7.71 15.62
CA VAL A 432 1.33 8.35 15.24
C VAL A 432 0.33 7.31 14.72
N ARG A 433 0.78 6.39 13.87
CA ARG A 433 -0.06 5.29 13.36
C ARG A 433 -0.54 4.40 14.50
N ALA A 434 0.35 3.99 15.40
CA ALA A 434 -0.01 3.20 16.57
C ALA A 434 -1.10 3.90 17.42
N ARG A 435 -0.99 5.21 17.60
CA ARG A 435 -2.01 5.99 18.33
C ARG A 435 -3.34 6.07 17.58
N LEU A 436 -3.33 6.19 16.25
CA LEU A 436 -4.54 6.13 15.42
C LEU A 436 -5.25 4.76 15.50
N ASP A 437 -4.46 3.69 15.65
CA ASP A 437 -4.94 2.32 15.84
C ASP A 437 -5.40 2.04 17.28
N GLY A 438 -5.38 3.05 18.15
CA GLY A 438 -5.85 2.96 19.53
C GLY A 438 -4.84 2.39 20.52
N ARG A 439 -3.56 2.19 20.12
CA ARG A 439 -2.50 1.73 21.00
C ARG A 439 -2.07 2.87 21.97
N ALA A 440 -1.78 2.50 23.21
CA ALA A 440 -1.41 3.46 24.24
C ALA A 440 0.06 3.91 24.09
N VAL A 441 0.30 4.94 23.30
CA VAL A 441 1.62 5.59 23.18
C VAL A 441 1.81 6.52 24.40
N ARG A 442 2.83 6.24 25.22
CA ARG A 442 3.15 7.03 26.41
C ARG A 442 4.46 7.79 26.17
N LEU A 443 4.35 9.11 26.10
CA LEU A 443 5.47 10.04 26.05
C LEU A 443 5.25 11.12 27.11
N PRO A 444 6.24 11.44 27.93
CA PRO A 444 6.13 12.53 28.88
C PRO A 444 5.84 13.86 28.16
N PRO A 445 4.93 14.70 28.67
CA PRO A 445 4.58 15.97 28.05
C PRO A 445 5.80 16.88 27.80
N ASP A 446 6.70 16.97 28.77
CA ASP A 446 7.92 17.80 28.69
C ASP A 446 8.82 17.33 27.53
N ARG A 447 8.97 16.01 27.35
CA ARG A 447 9.75 15.44 26.24
C ARG A 447 9.10 15.76 24.89
N LEU A 448 7.78 15.68 24.79
CA LEU A 448 7.06 16.08 23.58
C LEU A 448 7.24 17.57 23.28
N ASP A 449 7.21 18.44 24.31
CA ASP A 449 7.43 19.86 24.15
C ASP A 449 8.84 20.18 23.67
N ASP A 450 9.87 19.49 24.18
CA ASP A 450 11.26 19.65 23.74
C ASP A 450 11.45 19.17 22.30
N LEU A 451 10.90 18.00 21.92
CA LEU A 451 10.92 17.49 20.55
C LEU A 451 10.22 18.46 19.60
N HIS A 452 9.06 18.96 19.98
CA HIS A 452 8.30 19.92 19.18
C HIS A 452 9.06 21.25 19.01
N LYS A 453 9.67 21.77 20.08
CA LYS A 453 10.48 23.00 20.03
C LYS A 453 11.69 22.83 19.10
N ARG A 454 12.41 21.70 19.18
CA ARG A 454 13.53 21.38 18.27
C ARG A 454 13.05 21.26 16.81
N CYS A 455 11.94 20.61 16.57
CA CYS A 455 11.34 20.49 15.24
C CYS A 455 10.97 21.89 14.67
N LEU A 456 10.37 22.75 15.47
CA LEU A 456 10.06 24.12 15.07
C LEU A 456 11.32 24.97 14.83
N ALA A 457 12.36 24.82 15.64
CA ALA A 457 13.64 25.50 15.42
C ALA A 457 14.25 25.13 14.05
N GLN A 458 14.19 23.84 13.69
CA GLN A 458 14.61 23.36 12.38
C GLN A 458 13.74 23.95 11.27
N TYR A 459 12.40 23.94 11.43
CA TYR A 459 11.49 24.55 10.47
C TYR A 459 11.82 26.03 10.22
N TYR A 460 11.93 26.80 11.28
CA TYR A 460 12.22 28.23 11.15
C TYR A 460 13.59 28.51 10.57
N GLY A 461 14.59 27.67 10.86
CA GLY A 461 15.91 27.76 10.25
C GLY A 461 15.86 27.53 8.74
N LEU A 462 15.18 26.47 8.30
CA LEU A 462 15.00 26.18 6.88
C LEU A 462 14.17 27.28 6.18
N PHE A 463 13.09 27.74 6.80
CA PHE A 463 12.24 28.82 6.27
C PHE A 463 13.02 30.10 6.07
N GLN A 464 13.78 30.55 7.08
CA GLN A 464 14.61 31.76 6.97
C GLN A 464 15.71 31.59 5.93
N ALA A 465 16.40 30.45 5.89
CA ALA A 465 17.42 30.16 4.88
C ALA A 465 16.81 30.21 3.47
N ARG A 466 15.65 29.54 3.27
CA ARG A 466 14.95 29.55 1.98
C ARG A 466 14.58 30.97 1.52
N HIS A 467 14.03 31.77 2.44
CA HIS A 467 13.62 33.16 2.14
C HIS A 467 14.82 34.05 1.75
N ARG A 468 15.94 33.91 2.48
CA ARG A 468 17.15 34.70 2.19
C ARG A 468 17.80 34.25 0.89
N LEU A 469 18.12 32.97 0.79
CA LEU A 469 18.83 32.40 -0.36
C LEU A 469 17.98 32.43 -1.64
N GLY A 470 16.66 32.50 -1.53
CA GLY A 470 15.74 32.63 -2.65
C GLY A 470 15.77 34.02 -3.33
N ARG A 471 16.33 35.04 -2.67
CA ARG A 471 16.52 36.39 -3.23
C ARG A 471 17.86 36.58 -3.93
N ARG A 472 18.77 35.59 -3.78
CA ARG A 472 20.09 35.62 -4.38
C ARG A 472 20.03 35.18 -5.84
N ALA A 473 20.76 35.89 -6.70
CA ALA A 473 21.05 35.41 -8.05
C ALA A 473 22.23 34.42 -7.98
N TRP A 474 21.93 33.15 -8.18
CA TRP A 474 22.89 32.05 -8.15
C TRP A 474 23.58 31.86 -9.51
N ARG A 475 24.89 31.58 -9.49
CA ARG A 475 25.64 31.17 -10.67
C ARG A 475 25.51 29.66 -10.87
N GLY A 476 24.78 29.26 -11.88
CA GLY A 476 24.58 27.84 -12.18
C GLY A 476 23.40 27.15 -11.46
N ARG A 477 23.30 25.85 -11.62
CA ARG A 477 22.11 25.04 -11.24
C ARG A 477 22.08 24.61 -9.75
N GLY A 478 23.23 24.72 -9.05
CA GLY A 478 23.33 24.31 -7.65
C GLY A 478 22.42 25.11 -6.71
N GLY A 479 22.26 26.43 -6.98
CA GLY A 479 21.34 27.28 -6.22
C GLY A 479 19.88 26.84 -6.38
N ALA A 480 19.44 26.49 -7.59
CA ALA A 480 18.09 26.01 -7.85
C ALA A 480 17.80 24.66 -7.13
N LEU A 481 18.76 23.73 -7.16
CA LEU A 481 18.68 22.47 -6.42
C LEU A 481 18.60 22.73 -4.91
N LEU A 482 19.44 23.61 -4.36
CA LEU A 482 19.42 23.98 -2.94
C LEU A 482 18.04 24.52 -2.54
N LEU A 483 17.48 25.47 -3.31
CA LEU A 483 16.18 26.07 -3.02
C LEU A 483 15.07 25.03 -3.04
N ARG A 484 15.06 24.12 -4.03
CA ARG A 484 14.12 22.99 -4.09
C ARG A 484 14.28 22.05 -2.89
N THR A 485 15.52 21.70 -2.52
CA THR A 485 15.81 20.90 -1.34
C THR A 485 15.27 21.54 -0.07
N LEU A 486 15.43 22.88 0.08
CA LEU A 486 14.89 23.61 1.23
C LEU A 486 13.36 23.60 1.26
N ASP A 487 12.68 23.71 0.12
CA ASP A 487 11.22 23.60 0.04
C ASP A 487 10.75 22.19 0.45
N GLU A 488 11.39 21.13 -0.05
CA GLU A 488 11.11 19.73 0.28
C GLU A 488 11.32 19.46 1.78
N GLN A 489 12.44 19.92 2.33
CA GLN A 489 12.78 19.73 3.73
C GLN A 489 11.87 20.53 4.67
N THR A 490 11.53 21.77 4.31
CA THR A 490 10.58 22.59 5.07
C THR A 490 9.21 21.92 5.15
N ALA A 491 8.72 21.36 4.06
CA ALA A 491 7.49 20.61 4.03
C ALA A 491 7.55 19.35 4.92
N ARG A 492 8.68 18.60 4.88
CA ARG A 492 8.91 17.40 5.72
C ARG A 492 8.91 17.76 7.20
N VAL A 493 9.65 18.79 7.60
CA VAL A 493 9.74 19.23 9.00
C VAL A 493 8.40 19.78 9.48
N ARG A 494 7.66 20.51 8.63
CA ARG A 494 6.30 20.96 8.92
C ARG A 494 5.37 19.75 9.20
N ALA A 495 5.42 18.70 8.38
CA ALA A 495 4.67 17.48 8.62
C ALA A 495 5.01 16.83 9.97
N ASN A 496 6.29 16.81 10.35
CA ASN A 496 6.74 16.28 11.64
C ASN A 496 6.23 17.11 12.83
N ALA A 497 6.16 18.43 12.70
CA ALA A 497 5.58 19.28 13.73
C ALA A 497 4.09 18.92 13.98
N PHE A 498 3.29 18.71 12.94
CA PHE A 498 1.90 18.25 13.08
C PHE A 498 1.80 16.81 13.61
N ARG A 499 2.71 15.92 13.24
CA ARG A 499 2.77 14.56 13.80
C ARG A 499 3.07 14.57 15.30
N LEU A 500 3.97 15.44 15.77
CA LEU A 500 4.24 15.60 17.20
C LEU A 500 3.01 16.13 17.95
N LEU A 501 2.27 17.10 17.37
CA LEU A 501 0.99 17.54 17.91
C LEU A 501 -0.05 16.41 17.95
N ALA A 502 -0.10 15.55 16.94
CA ALA A 502 -0.98 14.39 16.91
C ALA A 502 -0.64 13.35 18.01
N LEU A 503 0.59 13.31 18.51
CA LEU A 503 0.96 12.51 19.69
C LEU A 503 0.49 13.15 21.01
N ARG A 504 0.28 14.45 21.05
CA ARG A 504 -0.14 15.18 22.25
C ARG A 504 -1.66 15.36 22.34
N PHE A 505 -2.28 15.78 21.24
CA PHE A 505 -3.71 16.10 21.13
C PHE A 505 -4.51 14.96 20.46
N ALA A 506 -5.76 15.22 20.05
CA ALA A 506 -6.58 14.27 19.32
C ALA A 506 -5.97 13.97 17.93
N PRO A 507 -5.43 12.75 17.70
CA PRO A 507 -4.59 12.50 16.52
C PRO A 507 -5.33 12.69 15.20
N ARG A 508 -6.56 12.17 15.08
CA ARG A 508 -7.36 12.30 13.83
C ARG A 508 -7.67 13.76 13.54
N GLY A 509 -8.15 14.53 14.53
CA GLY A 509 -8.50 15.93 14.31
C GLY A 509 -7.31 16.81 13.89
N VAL A 510 -6.13 16.60 14.49
CA VAL A 510 -4.90 17.32 14.11
C VAL A 510 -4.45 16.98 12.69
N LEU A 511 -4.48 15.68 12.31
CA LEU A 511 -4.05 15.24 11.00
C LEU A 511 -5.06 15.63 9.90
N ASP A 512 -6.36 15.59 10.18
CA ASP A 512 -7.40 16.04 9.26
C ASP A 512 -7.30 17.56 9.03
N ALA A 513 -7.03 18.32 10.08
CA ALA A 513 -6.77 19.77 9.98
C ALA A 513 -5.53 20.04 9.13
N TRP A 514 -4.43 19.32 9.37
CA TRP A 514 -3.23 19.47 8.55
C TRP A 514 -3.51 19.15 7.08
N ALA A 515 -4.19 18.04 6.76
CA ALA A 515 -4.56 17.70 5.39
C ALA A 515 -5.45 18.78 4.72
N ALA A 516 -6.34 19.41 5.49
CA ALA A 516 -7.18 20.49 4.99
C ALA A 516 -6.39 21.80 4.71
N LEU A 517 -5.33 22.08 5.50
CA LEU A 517 -4.44 23.22 5.27
C LEU A 517 -3.68 23.13 3.94
N ASP A 518 -3.29 21.93 3.51
CA ASP A 518 -2.62 21.68 2.24
C ASP A 518 -3.59 21.61 1.05
N GLY A 519 -4.90 21.61 1.31
CA GLY A 519 -5.96 21.59 0.30
C GLY A 519 -6.15 22.93 -0.41
N THR A 520 -6.78 22.90 -1.59
CA THR A 520 -7.08 24.11 -2.40
C THR A 520 -8.31 24.88 -1.93
N GLN A 521 -9.17 24.28 -1.10
CA GLN A 521 -10.45 24.86 -0.69
C GLN A 521 -10.28 25.84 0.48
N ARG A 522 -10.46 27.14 0.22
CA ARG A 522 -10.23 28.21 1.20
C ARG A 522 -11.04 28.06 2.49
N HIS A 523 -12.31 27.65 2.41
CA HIS A 523 -13.17 27.47 3.58
C HIS A 523 -12.71 26.31 4.48
N LEU A 524 -12.16 25.21 3.90
CA LEU A 524 -11.62 24.11 4.68
C LEU A 524 -10.31 24.52 5.40
N ARG A 525 -9.46 25.31 4.74
CA ARG A 525 -8.25 25.87 5.38
C ARG A 525 -8.59 26.77 6.56
N ALA A 526 -9.59 27.66 6.42
CA ALA A 526 -10.03 28.53 7.50
C ALA A 526 -10.60 27.72 8.68
N GLY A 527 -11.45 26.73 8.42
CA GLY A 527 -11.99 25.83 9.46
C GLY A 527 -10.90 25.00 10.15
N ALA A 528 -9.89 24.56 9.41
CA ALA A 528 -8.74 23.84 9.97
C ALA A 528 -7.91 24.73 10.91
N ALA A 529 -7.66 25.99 10.52
CA ALA A 529 -6.93 26.95 11.36
C ALA A 529 -7.71 27.25 12.65
N GLU A 530 -9.04 27.47 12.57
CA GLU A 530 -9.91 27.68 13.72
C GLU A 530 -9.94 26.46 14.66
N TYR A 531 -10.01 25.25 14.09
CA TYR A 531 -9.94 24.01 14.88
C TYR A 531 -8.62 23.91 15.66
N LEU A 532 -7.49 24.21 15.02
CA LEU A 532 -6.17 24.18 15.66
C LEU A 532 -6.07 25.24 16.75
N ASP A 533 -6.54 26.46 16.50
CA ASP A 533 -6.58 27.52 17.51
C ASP A 533 -7.41 27.14 18.75
N ALA A 534 -8.52 26.43 18.56
CA ALA A 534 -9.35 25.95 19.66
C ALA A 534 -8.76 24.74 20.40
N THR A 535 -8.02 23.88 19.69
CA THR A 535 -7.52 22.61 20.26
C THR A 535 -6.16 22.76 20.93
N LEU A 536 -5.27 23.60 20.36
CA LEU A 536 -3.91 23.76 20.86
C LEU A 536 -3.89 24.65 22.11
N THR A 537 -3.15 24.21 23.11
CA THR A 537 -2.90 24.98 24.34
C THR A 537 -1.57 25.74 24.25
N GLU A 538 -1.42 26.81 25.05
CA GLU A 538 -0.12 27.48 25.16
C GLU A 538 0.93 26.61 25.87
N PRO A 539 2.20 26.65 25.46
CA PRO A 539 2.79 27.51 24.43
C PRO A 539 2.76 26.92 23.01
N CYS A 540 2.15 25.74 22.81
CA CYS A 540 2.13 25.08 21.48
C CYS A 540 1.37 25.92 20.44
N ARG A 541 0.27 26.58 20.83
CA ARG A 541 -0.53 27.39 19.92
C ARG A 541 0.28 28.52 19.32
N SER A 542 0.88 29.37 20.14
CA SER A 542 1.67 30.52 19.65
C SER A 542 2.85 30.09 18.77
N ARG A 543 3.57 29.04 19.18
CA ARG A 543 4.72 28.52 18.43
C ARG A 543 4.34 27.89 17.09
N GLN A 544 3.17 27.21 17.01
CA GLN A 544 2.71 26.52 15.81
C GLN A 544 1.95 27.41 14.84
N ARG A 545 1.41 28.52 15.33
CA ARG A 545 0.54 29.46 14.59
C ARG A 545 1.09 29.84 13.20
N PRO A 546 2.39 30.17 13.02
CA PRO A 546 2.94 30.50 11.71
C PRO A 546 2.92 29.35 10.69
N LEU A 547 2.69 28.11 11.12
CA LEU A 547 2.64 26.96 10.23
C LEU A 547 1.23 26.70 9.65
N TYR A 548 0.18 27.33 10.20
CA TYR A 548 -1.21 27.13 9.77
C TYR A 548 -1.99 28.40 9.53
N GLN A 549 -1.42 29.57 9.80
CA GLN A 549 -1.98 30.88 9.46
C GLN A 549 -1.06 31.61 8.47
N ASP A 550 -1.64 32.29 7.50
CA ASP A 550 -0.89 33.14 6.56
C ASP A 550 -0.48 34.45 7.28
N LEU A 551 0.67 34.39 7.98
CA LEU A 551 1.24 35.54 8.67
C LEU A 551 2.29 36.24 7.79
N PRO A 552 2.47 37.57 7.94
CA PRO A 552 3.58 38.29 7.30
C PRO A 552 4.94 37.71 7.74
N ASP A 553 5.91 37.65 6.84
CA ASP A 553 7.26 37.13 7.10
C ASP A 553 7.89 37.72 8.36
N VAL A 554 7.65 38.99 8.62
CA VAL A 554 8.20 39.70 9.80
C VAL A 554 7.70 39.06 11.11
N GLU A 555 6.41 38.74 11.20
CA GLU A 555 5.84 38.10 12.37
C GLU A 555 6.36 36.65 12.54
N VAL A 556 6.53 35.92 11.43
CA VAL A 556 7.15 34.58 11.44
C VAL A 556 8.59 34.64 11.95
N TRP A 557 9.35 35.66 11.55
CA TRP A 557 10.74 35.85 12.00
C TRP A 557 10.83 36.28 13.49
N GLU A 558 9.91 37.10 13.94
CA GLU A 558 9.83 37.49 15.36
C GLU A 558 9.51 36.28 16.24
N GLU A 559 8.56 35.45 15.80
CA GLU A 559 8.24 34.22 16.50
C GLU A 559 9.41 33.24 16.51
N ALA A 560 10.08 33.04 15.38
CA ALA A 560 11.28 32.20 15.27
C ALA A 560 12.38 32.61 16.26
N ARG A 561 12.63 33.91 16.38
CA ARG A 561 13.60 34.47 17.34
C ARG A 561 13.15 34.28 18.78
N ARG A 562 11.87 34.56 19.06
CA ARG A 562 11.30 34.49 20.40
C ARG A 562 11.24 33.07 20.96
N CYS A 563 10.73 32.12 20.15
CA CYS A 563 10.49 30.75 20.63
C CYS A 563 11.70 29.82 20.48
N CYS A 564 12.54 30.05 19.47
CA CYS A 564 13.59 29.10 19.07
C CYS A 564 14.99 29.73 18.99
N GLY A 565 15.13 31.05 19.16
CA GLY A 565 16.40 31.75 19.06
C GLY A 565 16.99 31.80 17.64
N VAL A 566 16.20 31.48 16.61
CA VAL A 566 16.65 31.44 15.21
C VAL A 566 16.61 32.85 14.61
N ALA A 567 17.76 33.34 14.15
CA ALA A 567 17.91 34.63 13.48
C ALA A 567 19.08 34.62 12.49
N LEU A 568 18.79 34.32 11.22
CA LEU A 568 19.77 34.32 10.14
C LEU A 568 19.87 35.75 9.55
N ARG A 569 21.03 36.36 9.62
CA ARG A 569 21.23 37.80 9.28
C ARG A 569 21.55 38.05 7.82
N ASN A 570 22.32 37.14 7.20
CA ASN A 570 22.78 37.20 5.82
C ASN A 570 22.89 35.84 5.17
N ASP A 571 23.30 35.75 3.91
CA ASP A 571 23.44 34.53 3.14
C ASP A 571 24.49 33.57 3.74
N ALA A 572 25.60 34.12 4.26
CA ALA A 572 26.65 33.32 4.88
C ALA A 572 26.17 32.68 6.19
N ASP A 573 25.38 33.39 7.01
CA ASP A 573 24.74 32.83 8.20
C ASP A 573 23.78 31.69 7.82
N ALA A 574 23.00 31.92 6.75
CA ALA A 574 22.05 30.92 6.25
C ALA A 574 22.77 29.63 5.79
N LEU A 575 23.81 29.75 4.98
CA LEU A 575 24.59 28.60 4.53
C LEU A 575 25.34 27.93 5.69
N THR A 576 25.92 28.70 6.62
CA THR A 576 26.57 28.15 7.81
C THR A 576 25.59 27.36 8.67
N HIS A 577 24.34 27.84 8.79
CA HIS A 577 23.27 27.10 9.47
C HIS A 577 22.98 25.77 8.77
N LEU A 578 22.83 25.79 7.42
CA LEU A 578 22.52 24.57 6.64
C LEU A 578 23.67 23.56 6.71
N LEU A 579 24.92 23.99 6.65
CA LEU A 579 26.12 23.13 6.74
C LEU A 579 26.28 22.44 8.10
N ARG A 580 25.56 22.88 9.14
CA ARG A 580 25.57 22.30 10.49
C ARG A 580 24.38 21.38 10.79
N LEU A 581 23.44 21.23 9.87
CA LEU A 581 22.29 20.34 10.06
C LEU A 581 22.73 18.87 10.06
N ASP A 582 22.00 18.01 10.77
CA ASP A 582 22.25 16.55 10.79
C ASP A 582 22.02 15.90 9.41
N ASP A 583 21.25 16.54 8.52
CA ASP A 583 20.88 16.04 7.22
C ASP A 583 22.04 16.19 6.20
N ALA A 584 22.64 15.06 5.81
CA ALA A 584 23.78 15.05 4.89
C ALA A 584 23.41 15.55 3.48
N TRP A 585 22.16 15.32 3.01
CA TRP A 585 21.72 15.81 1.71
C TRP A 585 21.63 17.34 1.68
N VAL A 586 21.06 17.94 2.72
CA VAL A 586 21.01 19.42 2.86
C VAL A 586 22.41 20.01 2.92
N ARG A 587 23.34 19.40 3.70
CA ARG A 587 24.74 19.87 3.76
C ARG A 587 25.42 19.76 2.41
N ALA A 588 25.23 18.66 1.67
CA ALA A 588 25.81 18.47 0.35
C ALA A 588 25.29 19.52 -0.65
N CYS A 589 23.97 19.74 -0.71
CA CYS A 589 23.41 20.78 -1.58
C CYS A 589 23.89 22.18 -1.22
N ALA A 590 24.00 22.49 0.08
CA ALA A 590 24.53 23.79 0.54
C ALA A 590 26.00 23.96 0.20
N ALA A 591 26.85 22.95 0.38
CA ALA A 591 28.27 22.97 0.02
C ALA A 591 28.45 23.12 -1.48
N PHE A 592 27.68 22.34 -2.28
CA PHE A 592 27.74 22.42 -3.74
C PHE A 592 27.33 23.80 -4.27
N ALA A 593 26.24 24.37 -3.76
CA ALA A 593 25.79 25.70 -4.14
C ALA A 593 26.82 26.79 -3.72
N ALA A 594 27.38 26.69 -2.50
CA ALA A 594 28.38 27.64 -2.00
C ALA A 594 29.68 27.57 -2.80
N ARG A 595 30.12 26.36 -3.22
CA ARG A 595 31.33 26.17 -4.04
C ARG A 595 31.25 26.95 -5.36
N GLY A 596 30.09 27.02 -5.99
CA GLY A 596 29.85 27.73 -7.23
C GLY A 596 29.91 29.26 -7.11
N GLU A 597 29.95 29.81 -5.88
CA GLU A 597 29.92 31.26 -5.61
C GLU A 597 31.23 31.70 -4.99
N PRO A 598 32.03 32.57 -5.66
CA PRO A 598 33.36 33.00 -5.17
C PRO A 598 33.33 33.55 -3.74
N GLU A 599 32.28 34.31 -3.39
CA GLU A 599 32.11 34.92 -2.06
C GLU A 599 31.80 33.91 -0.96
N LEU A 600 31.24 32.75 -1.31
CA LEU A 600 30.77 31.74 -0.38
C LEU A 600 31.61 30.45 -0.41
N ALA A 601 32.52 30.30 -1.38
CA ALA A 601 33.34 29.10 -1.58
C ALA A 601 34.17 28.72 -0.34
N ALA A 602 34.54 29.69 0.49
CA ALA A 602 35.24 29.46 1.77
C ALA A 602 34.37 28.63 2.75
N LEU A 603 33.02 28.73 2.69
CA LEU A 603 32.12 27.96 3.53
C LEU A 603 32.07 26.50 3.10
N ALA A 604 32.10 26.23 1.78
CA ALA A 604 32.15 24.84 1.28
C ALA A 604 33.40 24.11 1.78
N ARG A 605 34.55 24.78 1.83
CA ARG A 605 35.81 24.20 2.35
C ARG A 605 35.77 23.83 3.84
N GLN A 606 34.87 24.42 4.63
CA GLN A 606 34.71 24.06 6.06
C GLN A 606 34.17 22.64 6.27
N VAL A 607 33.54 22.05 5.26
CA VAL A 607 32.97 20.68 5.29
C VAL A 607 33.76 19.70 4.42
N ALA A 608 35.02 20.03 4.07
CA ALA A 608 35.89 19.15 3.29
C ALA A 608 36.16 17.80 4.03
N ASP A 609 36.13 17.80 5.36
CA ASP A 609 36.35 16.62 6.22
C ASP A 609 35.03 16.11 6.85
N ASP A 610 33.86 16.42 6.25
CA ASP A 610 32.58 15.96 6.75
C ASP A 610 32.54 14.40 6.84
N PRO A 611 31.95 13.81 7.88
CA PRO A 611 31.85 12.35 8.01
C PRO A 611 31.09 11.70 6.84
N ALA A 612 30.14 12.40 6.20
CA ALA A 612 29.39 11.89 5.07
C ALA A 612 30.17 12.05 3.74
N PRO A 613 30.44 10.93 3.01
CA PRO A 613 31.16 11.01 1.73
C PRO A 613 30.50 11.95 0.72
N LEU A 614 29.17 11.92 0.65
CA LEU A 614 28.36 12.79 -0.21
C LEU A 614 28.66 14.29 0.00
N VAL A 615 28.86 14.72 1.25
CA VAL A 615 29.16 16.12 1.59
C VAL A 615 30.57 16.48 1.19
N ARG A 616 31.56 15.60 1.45
CA ARG A 616 32.94 15.80 1.01
C ARG A 616 33.05 15.93 -0.50
N GLU A 617 32.38 15.02 -1.23
CA GLU A 617 32.33 15.04 -2.71
C GLU A 617 31.71 16.34 -3.23
N ALA A 618 30.61 16.82 -2.65
CA ALA A 618 29.95 18.06 -3.04
C ALA A 618 30.77 19.29 -2.75
N ALA A 619 31.60 19.26 -1.69
CA ALA A 619 32.50 20.37 -1.29
C ALA A 619 33.81 20.41 -2.07
N ALA A 620 34.28 19.29 -2.63
CA ALA A 620 35.53 19.18 -3.36
C ALA A 620 35.54 20.05 -4.61
N GLU A 621 36.73 20.48 -5.03
CA GLU A 621 36.90 21.15 -6.30
C GLU A 621 36.50 20.25 -7.45
N ARG A 622 35.95 20.84 -8.52
CA ARG A 622 35.42 20.10 -9.66
C ARG A 622 36.52 19.25 -10.31
N ASN A 623 36.26 17.95 -10.41
CA ASN A 623 37.02 17.07 -11.27
C ASN A 623 36.23 16.95 -12.59
N ASP A 624 36.77 17.39 -13.70
CA ASP A 624 36.08 17.43 -14.99
C ASP A 624 35.83 15.98 -15.58
N ASP A 625 36.46 14.96 -14.98
CA ASP A 625 36.39 13.58 -15.50
C ASP A 625 35.23 12.76 -14.94
N VAL A 626 34.66 13.10 -13.77
CA VAL A 626 33.60 12.29 -13.10
C VAL A 626 32.57 13.20 -12.46
N LEU A 627 31.29 12.96 -12.74
CA LEU A 627 30.19 13.71 -12.14
C LEU A 627 29.97 13.33 -10.67
N THR A 628 29.84 14.33 -9.83
CA THR A 628 29.40 14.14 -8.42
C THR A 628 27.96 13.66 -8.37
N VAL A 629 27.59 13.00 -7.25
CA VAL A 629 26.19 12.57 -7.02
C VAL A 629 25.23 13.77 -7.12
N VAL A 630 25.62 14.95 -6.63
CA VAL A 630 24.80 16.16 -6.72
C VAL A 630 24.60 16.60 -8.17
N GLU A 631 25.64 16.52 -9.00
CA GLU A 631 25.56 16.84 -10.44
C GLU A 631 24.66 15.83 -11.18
N LYS A 632 24.79 14.53 -10.88
CA LYS A 632 23.90 13.49 -11.42
C LYS A 632 22.43 13.73 -11.03
N VAL A 633 22.15 14.15 -9.79
CA VAL A 633 20.78 14.51 -9.35
C VAL A 633 20.23 15.69 -10.14
N ILE A 634 21.03 16.72 -10.39
CA ILE A 634 20.61 17.88 -11.21
C ILE A 634 20.19 17.43 -12.61
N LEU A 635 20.92 16.49 -13.20
CA LEU A 635 20.64 15.98 -14.53
C LEU A 635 19.42 15.04 -14.55
N LEU A 636 19.31 14.16 -13.55
CA LEU A 636 18.16 13.26 -13.42
C LEU A 636 16.84 14.00 -13.15
N GLN A 637 16.88 15.15 -12.49
CA GLN A 637 15.68 15.98 -12.28
C GLN A 637 15.07 16.52 -13.56
N ASP A 638 15.87 16.69 -14.62
CA ASP A 638 15.39 17.14 -15.94
C ASP A 638 14.71 16.02 -16.71
N VAL A 639 14.91 14.77 -16.33
CA VAL A 639 14.21 13.63 -16.93
C VAL A 639 12.76 13.62 -16.47
N ASP A 640 11.83 13.73 -17.38
CA ASP A 640 10.38 13.85 -17.13
C ASP A 640 9.84 12.89 -16.04
N VAL A 641 10.27 11.63 -16.09
CA VAL A 641 9.81 10.58 -15.17
C VAL A 641 10.21 10.88 -13.72
N PHE A 642 11.32 11.57 -13.50
CA PHE A 642 11.86 11.87 -12.18
C PHE A 642 11.54 13.29 -11.67
N ALA A 643 10.81 14.10 -12.44
CA ALA A 643 10.54 15.50 -12.13
C ALA A 643 9.86 15.72 -10.75
N GLU A 644 9.04 14.76 -10.29
CA GLU A 644 8.33 14.80 -9.00
C GLU A 644 9.03 14.00 -7.88
N VAL A 645 10.16 13.36 -8.18
CA VAL A 645 10.92 12.61 -7.19
C VAL A 645 11.75 13.60 -6.36
N PRO A 646 11.71 13.54 -5.02
CA PRO A 646 12.53 14.42 -4.17
C PRO A 646 14.02 14.23 -4.42
N GLY A 647 14.78 15.33 -4.31
CA GLY A 647 16.22 15.32 -4.59
C GLY A 647 17.03 14.35 -3.72
N GLU A 648 16.68 14.19 -2.45
CA GLU A 648 17.28 13.22 -1.53
C GLU A 648 17.11 11.77 -2.03
N GLN A 649 15.97 11.46 -2.62
CA GLN A 649 15.68 10.12 -3.16
C GLN A 649 16.37 9.90 -4.52
N LEU A 650 16.47 10.97 -5.34
CA LEU A 650 17.26 10.92 -6.56
C LEU A 650 18.75 10.74 -6.30
N ALA A 651 19.27 11.19 -5.15
CA ALA A 651 20.66 10.97 -4.77
C ALA A 651 20.98 9.46 -4.61
N VAL A 652 20.00 8.65 -4.14
CA VAL A 652 20.14 7.20 -4.10
C VAL A 652 20.26 6.63 -5.51
N LEU A 653 19.39 7.07 -6.43
CA LEU A 653 19.44 6.65 -7.84
C LEU A 653 20.74 7.12 -8.52
N ALA A 654 21.16 8.35 -8.26
CA ALA A 654 22.39 8.93 -8.79
C ALA A 654 23.65 8.18 -8.33
N SER A 655 23.64 7.60 -7.12
CA SER A 655 24.77 6.85 -6.58
C SER A 655 25.02 5.50 -7.26
N ILE A 656 24.02 4.95 -7.96
CA ILE A 656 24.14 3.69 -8.73
C ILE A 656 24.21 3.92 -10.23
N ALA A 657 23.94 5.15 -10.70
CA ALA A 657 23.99 5.49 -12.12
C ALA A 657 25.45 5.54 -12.60
N GLU A 658 25.73 4.82 -13.68
CA GLU A 658 27.06 4.66 -14.26
C GLU A 658 27.27 5.58 -15.46
N GLU A 659 28.49 6.15 -15.59
CA GLU A 659 28.89 6.94 -16.76
C GLU A 659 29.55 6.03 -17.78
N GLU A 660 28.99 5.96 -18.98
CA GLU A 660 29.53 5.19 -20.11
C GLU A 660 29.97 6.12 -21.24
N ARG A 661 31.09 5.79 -21.88
CA ARG A 661 31.62 6.51 -23.07
C ARG A 661 31.58 5.57 -24.28
N HIS A 662 31.00 6.07 -25.36
CA HIS A 662 30.92 5.34 -26.63
C HIS A 662 31.52 6.19 -27.75
N LEU A 663 32.21 5.53 -28.66
CA LEU A 663 32.78 6.20 -29.84
C LEU A 663 31.70 6.37 -30.93
N ALA A 664 31.96 7.29 -31.86
CA ALA A 664 31.07 7.49 -33.00
C ALA A 664 30.85 6.19 -33.76
N GLY A 665 29.61 5.80 -33.96
CA GLY A 665 29.20 4.56 -34.63
C GLY A 665 28.96 3.37 -33.71
N ASP A 666 29.29 3.44 -32.41
CA ASP A 666 28.98 2.39 -31.44
C ASP A 666 27.46 2.25 -31.27
N VAL A 667 27.02 1.01 -31.14
CA VAL A 667 25.59 0.67 -30.91
C VAL A 667 25.40 0.43 -29.43
N LEU A 668 24.60 1.27 -28.77
CA LEU A 668 24.26 1.12 -27.36
C LEU A 668 23.30 -0.04 -27.13
N TYR A 669 22.29 -0.18 -28.00
CA TYR A 669 21.37 -1.33 -28.03
C TYR A 669 20.69 -1.45 -29.40
N ARG A 670 20.17 -2.63 -29.73
CA ARG A 670 19.47 -2.91 -30.98
C ARG A 670 17.98 -3.06 -30.81
N GLU A 671 17.22 -2.73 -31.85
CA GLU A 671 15.79 -3.04 -31.97
C GLU A 671 15.56 -4.55 -31.73
N GLY A 672 14.55 -4.87 -30.87
CA GLY A 672 14.21 -6.24 -30.48
C GLY A 672 15.05 -6.83 -29.33
N GLU A 673 16.10 -6.17 -28.87
CA GLU A 673 16.84 -6.59 -27.67
C GLU A 673 16.02 -6.35 -26.41
N THR A 674 16.36 -7.07 -25.32
CA THR A 674 15.73 -6.86 -23.99
C THR A 674 16.02 -5.44 -23.50
N ALA A 675 14.98 -4.75 -23.06
CA ALA A 675 15.13 -3.43 -22.50
C ALA A 675 15.59 -3.54 -21.03
N ASP A 676 16.81 -3.12 -20.73
CA ASP A 676 17.50 -3.30 -19.45
C ASP A 676 17.90 -2.01 -18.74
N ALA A 677 17.96 -0.88 -19.44
CA ALA A 677 18.40 0.40 -18.87
C ALA A 677 17.75 1.62 -19.54
N LEU A 678 17.74 2.73 -18.80
CA LEU A 678 17.52 4.09 -19.29
C LEU A 678 18.89 4.76 -19.49
N TYR A 679 18.98 5.59 -20.50
CA TYR A 679 20.16 6.39 -20.80
C TYR A 679 19.83 7.88 -20.84
N LEU A 680 20.70 8.71 -20.26
CA LEU A 680 20.65 10.16 -20.34
C LEU A 680 21.93 10.67 -21.01
N VAL A 681 21.80 11.40 -22.11
CA VAL A 681 22.97 11.94 -22.82
C VAL A 681 23.59 13.07 -22.00
N LEU A 682 24.87 12.95 -21.67
CA LEU A 682 25.66 13.96 -20.97
C LEU A 682 26.38 14.89 -21.98
N ASP A 683 26.97 14.28 -22.98
CA ASP A 683 27.66 14.97 -24.08
C ASP A 683 27.55 14.15 -25.36
N GLY A 684 27.65 14.78 -26.54
CA GLY A 684 27.51 14.12 -27.82
C GLY A 684 26.05 13.97 -28.29
N ARG A 685 25.79 12.98 -29.16
CA ARG A 685 24.45 12.69 -29.72
C ARG A 685 24.26 11.20 -30.00
N VAL A 686 23.03 10.74 -29.79
CA VAL A 686 22.59 9.38 -30.08
C VAL A 686 21.46 9.43 -31.10
N THR A 687 21.60 8.71 -32.22
CA THR A 687 20.53 8.57 -33.21
C THR A 687 19.75 7.28 -32.96
N MET A 688 18.45 7.38 -32.97
CA MET A 688 17.54 6.24 -32.84
C MET A 688 16.94 5.89 -34.19
N THR A 689 17.08 4.60 -34.60
CA THR A 689 16.59 4.10 -35.87
C THR A 689 15.62 2.94 -35.65
N GLN A 690 14.54 2.90 -36.42
CA GLN A 690 13.58 1.79 -36.46
C GLN A 690 13.44 1.27 -37.87
N ASN A 691 13.57 -0.02 -38.08
CA ASN A 691 13.56 -0.63 -39.40
C ASN A 691 14.56 0.06 -40.38
N GLY A 692 15.70 0.49 -39.86
CA GLY A 692 16.76 1.19 -40.64
C GLY A 692 16.48 2.64 -40.99
N ARG A 693 15.39 3.24 -40.52
CA ARG A 693 15.07 4.68 -40.70
C ARG A 693 15.29 5.44 -39.41
N ALA A 694 15.98 6.56 -39.47
CA ALA A 694 16.10 7.47 -38.32
C ALA A 694 14.73 8.03 -37.92
N ILE A 695 14.38 7.88 -36.64
CA ILE A 695 13.11 8.36 -36.06
C ILE A 695 13.32 9.58 -35.18
N THR A 696 14.42 9.63 -34.42
CA THR A 696 14.73 10.75 -33.52
C THR A 696 16.22 10.75 -33.18
N GLU A 697 16.70 11.88 -32.67
CA GLU A 697 18.02 12.02 -32.06
C GLU A 697 17.86 12.49 -30.62
N ALA A 698 18.77 12.05 -29.75
CA ALA A 698 18.88 12.54 -28.38
C ALA A 698 20.22 13.28 -28.22
N GLY A 699 20.15 14.53 -27.74
CA GLY A 699 21.29 15.39 -27.43
C GLY A 699 21.50 15.55 -25.93
N PRO A 700 22.48 16.40 -25.50
CA PRO A 700 22.79 16.61 -24.10
C PRO A 700 21.57 17.03 -23.26
N GLY A 701 21.35 16.34 -22.15
CA GLY A 701 20.20 16.56 -21.25
C GLY A 701 18.93 15.79 -21.67
N GLU A 702 18.94 15.06 -22.78
CA GLU A 702 17.80 14.26 -23.23
C GLU A 702 17.96 12.78 -22.84
N ALA A 703 16.86 12.19 -22.32
CA ALA A 703 16.82 10.78 -21.95
C ALA A 703 16.10 9.92 -22.98
N PHE A 704 16.62 8.72 -23.21
CA PHE A 704 16.04 7.72 -24.10
C PHE A 704 16.03 6.33 -23.44
N GLY A 705 15.20 5.42 -23.97
CA GLY A 705 15.01 4.11 -23.37
C GLY A 705 14.23 4.13 -22.04
N THR A 706 13.51 5.20 -21.72
CA THR A 706 12.82 5.42 -20.43
C THR A 706 11.82 4.31 -20.08
N TRP A 707 11.14 3.72 -21.07
CA TRP A 707 10.17 2.66 -20.86
C TRP A 707 10.80 1.37 -20.35
N ALA A 708 12.10 1.14 -20.63
CA ALA A 708 12.85 0.01 -20.09
C ALA A 708 12.78 -0.14 -18.57
N LEU A 709 12.58 0.95 -17.86
CA LEU A 709 12.46 0.94 -16.39
C LEU A 709 11.11 0.39 -15.87
N PHE A 710 10.07 0.32 -16.73
CA PHE A 710 8.69 0.08 -16.31
C PHE A 710 8.06 -1.17 -16.92
N ASP A 711 8.54 -1.62 -18.08
CA ASP A 711 8.03 -2.81 -18.76
C ASP A 711 9.17 -3.71 -19.27
N GLU A 712 8.82 -4.94 -19.65
CA GLU A 712 9.74 -5.94 -20.19
C GLU A 712 9.64 -6.04 -21.73
N GLU A 713 8.98 -5.07 -22.36
CA GLU A 713 8.84 -5.04 -23.81
C GLU A 713 10.22 -4.84 -24.47
N PRO A 714 10.49 -5.52 -25.59
CA PRO A 714 11.74 -5.36 -26.33
C PRO A 714 11.96 -3.92 -26.81
N ARG A 715 13.24 -3.55 -27.03
CA ARG A 715 13.62 -2.25 -27.58
C ARG A 715 12.92 -1.98 -28.91
N LEU A 716 12.22 -0.86 -28.98
CA LEU A 716 11.46 -0.45 -30.19
C LEU A 716 12.34 0.10 -31.32
N ALA A 717 13.58 0.47 -31.02
CA ALA A 717 14.51 1.08 -31.98
C ALA A 717 15.96 0.70 -31.62
N THR A 718 16.84 0.82 -32.56
CA THR A 718 18.31 0.73 -32.38
C THR A 718 18.82 2.12 -32.00
N ALA A 719 19.60 2.25 -30.94
CA ALA A 719 20.30 3.46 -30.56
C ALA A 719 21.79 3.34 -30.87
N ALA A 720 22.32 4.28 -31.64
CA ALA A 720 23.72 4.36 -32.02
C ALA A 720 24.31 5.73 -31.83
N ALA A 721 25.58 5.83 -31.42
CA ALA A 721 26.31 7.04 -31.22
C ALA A 721 26.54 7.77 -32.56
N ALA A 722 25.96 8.93 -32.75
CA ALA A 722 26.15 9.75 -33.96
C ALA A 722 27.52 10.47 -33.97
N ALA A 723 28.08 10.71 -32.79
CA ALA A 723 29.40 11.25 -32.50
C ALA A 723 29.91 10.57 -31.23
N ASP A 724 31.15 10.85 -30.81
CA ASP A 724 31.58 10.41 -29.48
C ASP A 724 30.58 10.93 -28.44
N VAL A 725 30.05 10.01 -27.60
CA VAL A 725 28.99 10.32 -26.67
C VAL A 725 29.33 9.81 -25.27
N THR A 726 29.01 10.60 -24.28
CA THR A 726 29.00 10.19 -22.87
C THR A 726 27.55 10.15 -22.40
N VAL A 727 27.15 9.02 -21.82
CA VAL A 727 25.79 8.81 -21.29
C VAL A 727 25.83 8.44 -19.81
N LEU A 728 24.77 8.77 -19.09
CA LEU A 728 24.50 8.25 -17.77
C LEU A 728 23.49 7.10 -17.90
N ARG A 729 23.91 5.90 -17.53
CA ARG A 729 23.10 4.68 -17.58
C ARG A 729 22.47 4.42 -16.21
N VAL A 730 21.19 4.12 -16.21
CA VAL A 730 20.42 3.67 -15.03
C VAL A 730 19.84 2.31 -15.34
N ASP A 731 20.34 1.28 -14.67
CA ASP A 731 19.91 -0.09 -14.85
C ASP A 731 18.50 -0.32 -14.33
N ARG A 732 17.68 -1.12 -15.05
CA ARG A 732 16.30 -1.42 -14.68
C ARG A 732 16.19 -2.19 -13.37
N ASP A 733 17.06 -3.18 -13.17
CA ASP A 733 17.01 -4.04 -11.99
C ASP A 733 17.33 -3.21 -10.75
N ASP A 734 18.35 -2.36 -10.81
CA ASP A 734 18.72 -1.44 -9.73
C ASP A 734 17.63 -0.41 -9.47
N PHE A 735 16.99 0.12 -10.51
CA PHE A 735 15.86 1.04 -10.36
C PHE A 735 14.64 0.36 -9.71
N THR A 736 14.30 -0.84 -10.15
CA THR A 736 13.20 -1.64 -9.59
C THR A 736 13.41 -1.88 -8.10
N ASP A 737 14.64 -2.09 -7.72
CA ASP A 737 15.03 -2.32 -6.34
C ASP A 737 14.92 -1.06 -5.48
N ILE A 738 15.32 0.08 -6.00
CA ILE A 738 15.11 1.36 -5.34
C ILE A 738 13.62 1.62 -5.17
N LEU A 739 12.78 1.31 -6.17
CA LEU A 739 11.32 1.43 -6.04
C LEU A 739 10.75 0.56 -4.92
N ALA A 740 11.25 -0.66 -4.77
CA ALA A 740 10.80 -1.57 -3.72
C ALA A 740 11.21 -1.09 -2.31
N ASP A 741 12.37 -0.48 -2.20
CA ASP A 741 12.93 -0.01 -0.93
C ASP A 741 12.50 1.42 -0.56
N HIS A 742 12.27 2.28 -1.55
CA HIS A 742 11.92 3.69 -1.38
C HIS A 742 10.52 3.99 -1.92
N VAL A 743 9.51 3.92 -1.06
CA VAL A 743 8.11 4.19 -1.43
C VAL A 743 7.94 5.61 -1.98
N GLU A 744 8.73 6.56 -1.51
CA GLU A 744 8.71 7.97 -1.93
C GLU A 744 9.11 8.12 -3.40
N VAL A 745 10.10 7.34 -3.88
CA VAL A 745 10.49 7.30 -5.31
C VAL A 745 9.32 6.79 -6.14
N ALA A 746 8.72 5.67 -5.73
CA ALA A 746 7.54 5.10 -6.41
C ALA A 746 6.38 6.11 -6.45
N GLN A 747 6.10 6.81 -5.36
CA GLN A 747 5.07 7.85 -5.31
C GLN A 747 5.39 9.04 -6.21
N GLY A 748 6.65 9.47 -6.29
CA GLY A 748 7.11 10.54 -7.17
C GLY A 748 6.88 10.19 -8.64
N VAL A 749 7.34 9.00 -9.05
CA VAL A 749 7.13 8.46 -10.40
C VAL A 749 5.65 8.33 -10.74
N LEU A 750 4.83 7.75 -9.84
CA LEU A 750 3.39 7.62 -10.05
C LEU A 750 2.69 8.97 -10.20
N ARG A 751 3.10 10.00 -9.44
CA ARG A 751 2.57 11.37 -9.58
C ARG A 751 2.89 11.95 -10.95
N THR A 752 4.10 11.75 -11.43
CA THR A 752 4.52 12.20 -12.77
C THR A 752 3.71 11.51 -13.86
N VAL A 753 3.57 10.18 -13.81
CA VAL A 753 2.77 9.40 -14.77
C VAL A 753 1.30 9.83 -14.74
N ALA A 754 0.71 10.00 -13.57
CA ALA A 754 -0.67 10.46 -13.41
C ALA A 754 -0.90 11.88 -13.95
N ARG A 755 0.09 12.78 -13.81
CA ARG A 755 0.04 14.13 -14.40
C ARG A 755 0.08 14.05 -15.92
N ARG A 756 0.97 13.23 -16.49
CA ARG A 756 1.12 13.04 -17.93
C ARG A 756 -0.16 12.47 -18.55
N LEU A 757 -0.75 11.46 -17.94
CA LEU A 757 -2.04 10.90 -18.39
C LEU A 757 -3.17 11.94 -18.36
N ARG A 758 -3.25 12.78 -17.32
CA ARG A 758 -4.23 13.86 -17.25
C ARG A 758 -3.99 14.91 -18.34
N GLY A 759 -2.73 15.25 -18.63
CA GLY A 759 -2.38 16.17 -19.72
C GLY A 759 -2.76 15.64 -21.10
N LEU A 760 -2.58 14.33 -21.34
CA LEU A 760 -3.01 13.67 -22.58
C LEU A 760 -4.54 13.62 -22.69
N ALA A 761 -5.25 13.28 -21.63
CA ALA A 761 -6.72 13.27 -21.60
C ALA A 761 -7.31 14.67 -21.85
N ALA A 762 -6.69 15.73 -21.29
CA ALA A 762 -7.13 17.10 -21.53
C ALA A 762 -6.87 17.61 -22.97
N ARG A 763 -5.91 17.01 -23.70
CA ARG A 763 -5.65 17.33 -25.12
C ARG A 763 -6.55 16.52 -26.07
N ALA A 764 -7.09 15.40 -25.60
CA ALA A 764 -8.00 14.53 -26.38
C ALA A 764 -9.48 14.89 -26.19
N SER A 765 -9.82 15.70 -25.21
CA SER A 765 -11.15 16.30 -24.97
C SER A 765 -11.24 17.69 -25.57
#